data_8fc8bcc592683379ea30a62c54fb1a2b
#
_entry.id   8fc8bcc592683379ea30a62c54fb1a2b
#
_cell.length_a   1.000
_cell.length_b   1.000
_cell.length_c   1.000
_cell.angle_alpha   90.00
_cell.angle_beta   90.00
_cell.angle_gamma   90.00
#
_symmetry.space_group_name_H-M   'P 1'
#
loop_
_entity.id
_entity.type
_entity.pdbx_description
1 polymer ?
#
loop_
_entity_poly.entity_id
_entity_poly.type
_entity_poly.pdbx_seq_one_letter_code
_entity_poly.pdbx_strand_id
1 'polypeptide(L)'
;VLAGPGRAGFATVANSDHGFPGVRLELGEDVSTLAEVLHGAGYATAAVRKWHLTRDSLIHEGADNSSWPVQRGFDHHYGSLEGLNSFFHPNQIVRDNTVVQVEETPEDYYITDDYTDEALRFIQGTRASAPQEQRPFYLYFAHAAMRGPSGAKKSDLAKYRGRYSEGWDALRRERHARQIDLGIIPPETPLPEAVGRLGKEVIDWESLDGETKNLYARYQEDYAAMVDSIDQSLSLIIDLLGDLGEKDNTLIVFTSDNGGSAEGTRSYFSRFDHVPGLPEDWTADVNRDPAFIGGPRSMAHDPEGWDMASNTPFRFYKGQTFAGGVRVPLLLSWPAGLAAGGLRDQYQYATDLTPTILDLVRVPHPSMVSGTRHGVPVKDIDGVSFAPVLRDASHPSTSPEQYAEFGGNRGLYRDGWKILTNHRPGTPFEDAEWELYHVDEDPNEIHDLAGELPDLVRDLAARWERLAWENTVFPLDDHSDPRAELRRPADGVYGEAVTLLPGTPKLERWRSSRLTPLRSFEVVIDVTVAEGSSDVLVSHGDQGGGYVVWVDAGRVWLAVNEYGELHETSVPVPPGRRTVRLHSAALADFRTTWTLEVDGSSAEIPEVWALLGMAPFSGIDVRVNRGGPVIWDNYVAHGSWRYSGTLHSVRYEPGERAPYSPEVLAEIARDSAEVFD
;
A
#
# COMPACT_ATOMS: atom_id res chain seq x y z
N VAL A 1 14.37 0.05 6.43
CA VAL A 1 15.43 0.49 5.52
C VAL A 1 15.81 1.95 5.76
N LEU A 2 14.87 2.83 6.04
CA LEU A 2 15.13 4.26 6.25
C LEU A 2 15.61 4.61 7.65
N ALA A 3 15.34 3.75 8.61
CA ALA A 3 15.70 3.93 10.01
C ALA A 3 16.41 2.67 10.50
N GLY A 4 17.45 2.85 11.31
CA GLY A 4 18.28 1.74 11.78
C GLY A 4 17.57 0.64 12.59
N PRO A 5 16.55 0.92 13.42
CA PRO A 5 15.84 -0.12 14.18
C PRO A 5 14.87 -0.91 13.29
N GLY A 6 15.11 -2.19 13.11
CA GLY A 6 14.14 -3.12 12.53
C GLY A 6 13.24 -3.66 13.62
N ARG A 7 11.98 -3.23 13.65
CA ARG A 7 11.10 -3.64 14.72
C ARG A 7 9.72 -3.99 14.20
N ALA A 8 9.11 -4.99 14.82
CA ALA A 8 7.69 -5.26 14.76
C ALA A 8 6.81 -4.03 15.13
N GLY A 9 7.39 -2.97 15.66
CA GLY A 9 6.69 -1.79 16.15
C GLY A 9 6.46 -0.67 15.14
N PHE A 10 6.68 -0.88 13.85
CA PHE A 10 6.39 0.10 12.80
C PHE A 10 5.19 -0.30 11.93
N ALA A 11 4.19 -0.93 12.51
CA ALA A 11 2.91 -1.01 11.83
C ALA A 11 2.46 0.42 11.53
N THR A 12 2.28 0.73 10.26
CA THR A 12 2.02 2.09 9.76
C THR A 12 0.57 2.28 9.33
N VAL A 13 -0.23 1.22 9.41
CA VAL A 13 -1.63 1.25 9.00
C VAL A 13 -2.53 1.39 10.22
N ALA A 14 -3.46 2.32 10.17
CA ALA A 14 -4.41 2.56 11.27
C ALA A 14 -5.24 1.31 11.65
N ASN A 15 -5.37 0.37 10.73
CA ASN A 15 -6.07 -0.91 10.98
C ASN A 15 -5.32 -1.82 11.97
N SER A 16 -3.99 -1.66 12.09
CA SER A 16 -3.16 -2.41 13.04
C SER A 16 -2.96 -1.67 14.37
N ASP A 17 -3.59 -0.50 14.57
CA ASP A 17 -3.49 0.26 15.83
C ASP A 17 -4.44 -0.30 16.88
N HIS A 18 -4.05 -1.37 17.52
CA HIS A 18 -4.76 -1.96 18.65
C HIS A 18 -4.37 -1.35 20.00
N GLY A 19 -3.61 -0.24 19.99
CA GLY A 19 -3.15 0.47 21.18
C GLY A 19 -2.02 -0.24 21.94
N PHE A 20 -1.33 -1.18 21.32
CA PHE A 20 -0.18 -1.85 21.90
C PHE A 20 1.09 -1.02 21.77
N PRO A 21 2.02 -1.08 22.76
CA PRO A 21 3.24 -0.25 22.77
C PRO A 21 4.17 -0.45 21.57
N GLY A 22 4.11 -1.62 20.91
CA GLY A 22 4.88 -1.94 19.72
C GLY A 22 4.39 -1.22 18.47
N VAL A 23 3.12 -0.84 18.40
CA VAL A 23 2.49 -0.20 17.24
C VAL A 23 2.54 1.32 17.40
N ARG A 24 3.37 2.01 16.61
CA ARG A 24 3.57 3.47 16.72
C ARG A 24 2.93 4.26 15.59
N LEU A 25 2.67 3.66 14.44
CA LEU A 25 2.10 4.26 13.23
C LEU A 25 2.95 5.39 12.61
N GLU A 26 4.09 5.74 13.21
CA GLU A 26 4.98 6.80 12.73
C GLU A 26 6.40 6.63 13.28
N LEU A 27 7.38 7.30 12.65
CA LEU A 27 8.76 7.30 13.12
C LEU A 27 8.89 8.10 14.42
N GLY A 28 9.38 7.45 15.48
CA GLY A 28 9.68 8.09 16.75
C GLY A 28 10.86 9.08 16.66
N GLU A 29 10.93 10.02 17.60
CA GLU A 29 12.05 10.99 17.70
C GLU A 29 13.37 10.32 18.11
N ASP A 30 13.30 9.16 18.75
CA ASP A 30 14.43 8.34 19.19
C ASP A 30 15.09 7.53 18.07
N VAL A 31 14.65 7.71 16.82
CA VAL A 31 15.15 7.01 15.63
C VAL A 31 15.74 8.01 14.64
N SER A 32 16.97 7.80 14.19
CA SER A 32 17.56 8.56 13.08
C SER A 32 17.28 7.86 11.74
N THR A 33 16.82 8.63 10.76
CA THR A 33 16.70 8.13 9.39
C THR A 33 18.04 8.19 8.66
N LEU A 34 18.21 7.38 7.62
CA LEU A 34 19.36 7.46 6.73
C LEU A 34 19.47 8.86 6.10
N ALA A 35 18.34 9.49 5.77
CA ALA A 35 18.31 10.84 5.23
C ALA A 35 18.85 11.87 6.21
N GLU A 36 18.45 11.82 7.50
CA GLU A 36 18.97 12.72 8.54
C GLU A 36 20.50 12.60 8.70
N VAL A 37 21.01 11.38 8.67
CA VAL A 37 22.44 11.11 8.81
C VAL A 37 23.21 11.65 7.60
N LEU A 38 22.74 11.36 6.38
CA LEU A 38 23.40 11.82 5.15
C LEU A 38 23.27 13.34 4.97
N HIS A 39 22.11 13.92 5.30
CA HIS A 39 21.93 15.38 5.29
C HIS A 39 22.94 16.07 6.23
N GLY A 40 23.08 15.53 7.44
CA GLY A 40 24.09 16.01 8.40
C GLY A 40 25.53 15.88 7.90
N ALA A 41 25.81 14.93 7.01
CA ALA A 41 27.09 14.74 6.32
C ALA A 41 27.23 15.61 5.05
N GLY A 42 26.27 16.46 4.74
CA GLY A 42 26.33 17.41 3.62
C GLY A 42 25.70 16.91 2.31
N TYR A 43 24.99 15.80 2.30
CA TYR A 43 24.25 15.35 1.12
C TYR A 43 23.02 16.23 0.87
N ALA A 44 22.69 16.43 -0.40
CA ALA A 44 21.35 16.85 -0.82
C ALA A 44 20.43 15.63 -0.76
N THR A 45 19.26 15.76 -0.14
CA THR A 45 18.42 14.60 0.16
C THR A 45 17.01 14.78 -0.40
N ALA A 46 16.49 13.77 -1.09
CA ALA A 46 15.11 13.77 -1.58
C ALA A 46 14.40 12.44 -1.34
N ALA A 47 13.09 12.54 -1.09
CA ALA A 47 12.16 11.43 -1.10
C ALA A 47 11.12 11.66 -2.20
N VAL A 48 11.16 10.85 -3.25
CA VAL A 48 10.12 10.81 -4.29
C VAL A 48 9.43 9.48 -4.17
N ARG A 49 8.17 9.47 -3.65
CA ARG A 49 7.66 8.22 -3.14
C ARG A 49 6.29 8.26 -2.50
N LYS A 50 5.74 7.04 -2.24
CA LYS A 50 4.80 6.80 -1.14
C LYS A 50 5.58 6.80 0.19
N TRP A 51 5.13 7.57 1.21
CA TRP A 51 5.83 7.68 2.50
C TRP A 51 5.46 6.59 3.50
N HIS A 52 4.20 6.49 3.84
CA HIS A 52 3.59 5.48 4.73
C HIS A 52 4.28 5.33 6.10
N LEU A 53 4.91 6.40 6.62
CA LEU A 53 5.57 6.46 7.92
C LEU A 53 5.06 7.66 8.75
N THR A 54 3.87 8.13 8.43
CA THR A 54 3.12 9.14 9.16
C THR A 54 1.75 8.56 9.50
N ARG A 55 1.30 8.78 10.71
CA ARG A 55 -0.03 8.38 11.18
C ARG A 55 -1.11 8.98 10.29
N ASP A 56 -2.08 8.16 9.85
CA ASP A 56 -3.13 8.60 8.92
C ASP A 56 -3.88 9.86 9.39
N SER A 57 -4.07 9.99 10.70
CA SER A 57 -4.69 11.18 11.31
C SER A 57 -3.90 12.48 11.13
N LEU A 58 -2.65 12.41 10.68
CA LEU A 58 -1.73 13.56 10.53
C LEU A 58 -1.36 13.85 9.07
N ILE A 59 -2.00 13.22 8.09
CA ILE A 59 -1.68 13.41 6.67
C ILE A 59 -2.50 14.53 6.00
N HIS A 60 -2.82 15.58 6.70
CA HIS A 60 -3.61 16.72 6.18
C HIS A 60 -2.98 18.07 6.51
N GLU A 61 -3.33 19.10 5.75
CA GLU A 61 -2.92 20.47 6.05
C GLU A 61 -3.31 20.92 7.47
N GLY A 62 -2.36 21.54 8.16
CA GLY A 62 -2.54 22.01 9.53
C GLY A 62 -2.36 20.96 10.62
N ALA A 63 -2.10 19.70 10.26
CA ALA A 63 -1.70 18.68 11.23
C ALA A 63 -0.25 18.87 11.71
N ASP A 64 0.10 18.16 12.79
CA ASP A 64 1.50 18.00 13.17
C ASP A 64 2.24 17.22 12.05
N ASN A 65 3.25 17.84 11.48
CA ASN A 65 4.03 17.29 10.39
C ASN A 65 5.41 16.78 10.80
N SER A 66 5.65 16.61 12.11
CA SER A 66 6.95 16.18 12.65
C SER A 66 7.45 14.84 12.10
N SER A 67 6.54 13.97 11.68
CA SER A 67 6.84 12.68 11.03
C SER A 67 6.87 12.74 9.49
N TRP A 68 6.60 13.90 8.87
CA TRP A 68 6.65 14.06 7.42
C TRP A 68 8.09 14.05 6.90
N PRO A 69 8.32 13.68 5.63
CA PRO A 69 9.67 13.48 5.09
C PRO A 69 10.64 14.63 5.31
N VAL A 70 10.21 15.88 5.10
CA VAL A 70 11.09 17.06 5.24
C VAL A 70 11.56 17.24 6.67
N GLN A 71 10.76 16.93 7.69
CA GLN A 71 11.17 16.94 9.10
C GLN A 71 12.04 15.75 9.49
N ARG A 72 12.14 14.74 8.59
CA ARG A 72 12.89 13.50 8.79
C ARG A 72 14.12 13.41 7.89
N GLY A 73 14.71 14.57 7.58
CA GLY A 73 16.03 14.71 6.97
C GLY A 73 16.05 14.79 5.44
N PHE A 74 14.91 14.95 4.80
CA PHE A 74 14.86 15.21 3.37
C PHE A 74 14.78 16.71 3.10
N ASP A 75 15.66 17.24 2.22
CA ASP A 75 15.58 18.61 1.70
C ASP A 75 14.33 18.79 0.81
N HIS A 76 13.91 17.71 0.15
CA HIS A 76 12.79 17.71 -0.79
C HIS A 76 11.95 16.43 -0.65
N HIS A 77 10.64 16.59 -0.76
CA HIS A 77 9.68 15.50 -0.85
C HIS A 77 8.66 15.74 -1.96
N TYR A 78 8.38 14.70 -2.74
CA TYR A 78 7.26 14.68 -3.67
C TYR A 78 6.60 13.31 -3.69
N GLY A 79 5.31 13.25 -3.40
CA GLY A 79 4.56 12.00 -3.44
C GLY A 79 3.41 11.91 -2.46
N SER A 80 2.96 10.70 -2.17
CA SER A 80 1.87 10.42 -1.24
C SER A 80 2.38 10.17 0.17
N LEU A 81 1.71 10.70 1.17
CA LEU A 81 1.92 10.33 2.57
C LEU A 81 1.18 9.03 2.91
N GLU A 82 0.09 8.73 2.23
CA GLU A 82 -0.67 7.49 2.38
C GLU A 82 0.06 6.27 1.82
N GLY A 83 -0.29 5.08 2.30
CA GLY A 83 0.24 3.81 1.82
C GLY A 83 -0.28 3.38 0.45
N LEU A 84 -1.42 3.91 0.02
CA LEU A 84 -2.11 3.57 -1.22
C LEU A 84 -2.49 4.82 -1.99
N ASN A 85 -2.42 4.73 -3.33
CA ASN A 85 -2.84 5.82 -4.20
C ASN A 85 -3.32 5.28 -5.55
N SER A 86 -4.14 6.04 -6.26
CA SER A 86 -4.51 5.73 -7.64
C SER A 86 -3.37 6.08 -8.60
N PHE A 87 -3.15 5.24 -9.61
CA PHE A 87 -2.11 5.49 -10.63
C PHE A 87 -2.48 6.62 -11.60
N PHE A 88 -3.77 6.83 -11.83
CA PHE A 88 -4.27 7.79 -12.81
C PHE A 88 -4.90 9.04 -12.16
N HIS A 89 -5.46 8.88 -10.99
CA HIS A 89 -6.14 9.95 -10.24
C HIS A 89 -5.72 9.93 -8.76
N PRO A 90 -4.51 10.43 -8.44
CA PRO A 90 -4.00 10.38 -7.08
C PRO A 90 -4.95 11.02 -6.07
N ASN A 91 -5.17 10.32 -4.94
CA ASN A 91 -5.97 10.86 -3.84
C ASN A 91 -5.34 12.12 -3.26
N GLN A 92 -4.04 12.08 -3.06
CA GLN A 92 -3.26 13.20 -2.55
C GLN A 92 -1.81 13.10 -3.06
N ILE A 93 -1.27 14.24 -3.46
CA ILE A 93 0.17 14.46 -3.66
C ILE A 93 0.61 15.57 -2.74
N VAL A 94 1.74 15.38 -2.09
CA VAL A 94 2.38 16.38 -1.22
C VAL A 94 3.73 16.75 -1.79
N ARG A 95 3.99 18.05 -1.92
CA ARG A 95 5.30 18.61 -2.23
C ARG A 95 5.85 19.28 -0.97
N ASP A 96 6.93 18.74 -0.48
CA ASP A 96 7.57 19.14 0.78
C ASP A 96 6.58 19.05 1.96
N ASN A 97 5.98 20.16 2.38
CA ASN A 97 4.99 20.21 3.45
C ASN A 97 3.62 20.70 2.96
N THR A 98 3.39 20.74 1.66
CA THR A 98 2.17 21.35 1.08
C THR A 98 1.44 20.35 0.19
N VAL A 99 0.14 20.20 0.41
CA VAL A 99 -0.71 19.39 -0.49
C VAL A 99 -0.80 20.07 -1.84
N VAL A 100 -0.45 19.34 -2.90
CA VAL A 100 -0.58 19.81 -4.27
C VAL A 100 -2.06 19.78 -4.66
N GLN A 101 -2.60 20.95 -5.01
CA GLN A 101 -3.99 21.06 -5.46
C GLN A 101 -4.06 20.74 -6.95
N VAL A 102 -4.57 19.56 -7.28
CA VAL A 102 -4.82 19.14 -8.67
C VAL A 102 -6.27 19.47 -8.99
N GLU A 103 -6.51 20.38 -9.93
CA GLU A 103 -7.87 20.75 -10.36
C GLU A 103 -8.40 19.76 -11.40
N GLU A 104 -7.55 19.36 -12.34
CA GLU A 104 -7.84 18.35 -13.37
C GLU A 104 -6.61 17.48 -13.58
N THR A 105 -6.81 16.19 -13.70
CA THR A 105 -5.75 15.22 -14.01
C THR A 105 -5.67 15.09 -15.53
N PRO A 106 -4.48 15.29 -16.17
CA PRO A 106 -4.31 15.06 -17.60
C PRO A 106 -4.74 13.64 -18.00
N GLU A 107 -5.25 13.48 -19.22
CA GLU A 107 -5.73 12.18 -19.73
C GLU A 107 -4.61 11.12 -19.78
N ASP A 108 -3.39 11.55 -20.00
CA ASP A 108 -2.18 10.71 -20.08
C ASP A 108 -1.40 10.65 -18.76
N TYR A 109 -1.95 11.19 -17.67
CA TYR A 109 -1.27 11.15 -16.38
C TYR A 109 -1.05 9.72 -15.88
N TYR A 110 0.15 9.47 -15.41
CA TYR A 110 0.53 8.23 -14.74
C TYR A 110 1.54 8.51 -13.61
N ILE A 111 1.21 8.11 -12.40
CA ILE A 111 1.95 8.50 -11.20
C ILE A 111 3.44 8.07 -11.23
N THR A 112 3.76 6.93 -11.86
CA THR A 112 5.15 6.47 -11.98
C THR A 112 5.97 7.41 -12.86
N ASP A 113 5.40 7.94 -13.94
CA ASP A 113 6.06 8.91 -14.81
C ASP A 113 6.23 10.25 -14.10
N ASP A 114 5.21 10.73 -13.39
CA ASP A 114 5.27 11.96 -12.59
C ASP A 114 6.34 11.89 -11.49
N TYR A 115 6.43 10.77 -10.78
CA TYR A 115 7.49 10.54 -9.80
C TYR A 115 8.87 10.48 -10.45
N THR A 116 8.98 9.87 -11.62
CA THR A 116 10.24 9.80 -12.38
C THR A 116 10.72 11.18 -12.78
N ASP A 117 9.83 12.00 -13.32
CA ASP A 117 10.13 13.38 -13.70
C ASP A 117 10.61 14.22 -12.52
N GLU A 118 10.03 14.03 -11.35
CA GLU A 118 10.46 14.75 -10.14
C GLU A 118 11.84 14.27 -9.66
N ALA A 119 12.10 12.96 -9.71
CA ALA A 119 13.41 12.39 -9.41
C ALA A 119 14.50 12.92 -10.34
N LEU A 120 14.23 12.99 -11.65
CA LEU A 120 15.14 13.56 -12.65
C LEU A 120 15.39 15.06 -12.39
N ARG A 121 14.35 15.85 -12.08
CA ARG A 121 14.48 17.28 -11.72
C ARG A 121 15.34 17.47 -10.48
N PHE A 122 15.17 16.65 -9.45
CA PHE A 122 16.00 16.71 -8.25
C PHE A 122 17.48 16.43 -8.57
N ILE A 123 17.80 15.35 -9.28
CA ILE A 123 19.18 15.00 -9.66
C ILE A 123 19.81 16.13 -10.49
N GLN A 124 19.12 16.64 -11.52
CA GLN A 124 19.59 17.77 -12.32
C GLN A 124 19.81 19.02 -11.47
N GLY A 125 18.90 19.33 -10.57
CA GLY A 125 18.99 20.46 -9.65
C GLY A 125 20.26 20.43 -8.77
N THR A 126 20.67 19.25 -8.29
CA THR A 126 21.90 19.10 -7.49
C THR A 126 23.18 19.37 -8.30
N ARG A 127 23.11 19.36 -9.63
CA ARG A 127 24.23 19.58 -10.56
C ARG A 127 24.16 20.93 -11.27
N ALA A 128 23.09 21.71 -11.09
CA ALA A 128 22.94 23.03 -11.68
C ALA A 128 23.86 24.10 -11.05
N SER A 129 24.35 23.87 -9.83
CA SER A 129 25.28 24.75 -9.12
C SER A 129 26.72 24.62 -9.67
N ALA A 130 27.57 25.62 -9.35
CA ALA A 130 28.98 25.54 -9.67
C ALA A 130 29.64 24.28 -9.07
N PRO A 131 30.64 23.66 -9.74
CA PRO A 131 31.21 22.39 -9.27
C PRO A 131 31.69 22.39 -7.82
N GLN A 132 32.15 23.53 -7.31
CA GLN A 132 32.60 23.67 -5.91
C GLN A 132 31.47 23.70 -4.89
N GLU A 133 30.24 23.93 -5.34
CA GLU A 133 29.02 23.99 -4.51
C GLU A 133 28.16 22.73 -4.65
N GLN A 134 28.53 21.81 -5.54
CA GLN A 134 27.79 20.57 -5.74
C GLN A 134 27.93 19.66 -4.52
N ARG A 135 26.78 19.25 -3.99
CA ARG A 135 26.69 18.32 -2.89
C ARG A 135 26.51 16.89 -3.44
N PRO A 136 27.05 15.85 -2.81
CA PRO A 136 26.57 14.50 -3.07
C PRO A 136 25.08 14.44 -2.81
N PHE A 137 24.37 13.50 -3.45
CA PHE A 137 22.94 13.39 -3.25
C PHE A 137 22.54 12.01 -2.70
N TYR A 138 21.42 12.00 -2.01
CA TYR A 138 20.68 10.81 -1.61
C TYR A 138 19.24 10.93 -2.10
N LEU A 139 18.85 10.04 -2.97
CA LEU A 139 17.48 9.92 -3.47
C LEU A 139 16.87 8.63 -2.93
N TYR A 140 15.82 8.74 -2.12
CA TYR A 140 14.96 7.63 -1.78
C TYR A 140 13.75 7.62 -2.73
N PHE A 141 13.76 6.64 -3.65
CA PHE A 141 12.77 6.54 -4.71
C PHE A 141 11.95 5.27 -4.54
N ALA A 142 10.71 5.39 -4.05
CA ALA A 142 9.82 4.27 -3.81
C ALA A 142 8.54 4.40 -4.63
N HIS A 143 8.44 3.59 -5.67
CA HIS A 143 7.30 3.57 -6.57
C HIS A 143 5.99 3.20 -5.85
N ALA A 144 4.85 3.67 -6.37
CA ALA A 144 3.52 3.19 -6.00
C ALA A 144 3.24 1.81 -6.62
N ALA A 145 3.75 1.57 -7.83
CA ALA A 145 3.70 0.27 -8.50
C ALA A 145 4.53 -0.76 -7.68
N MET A 146 4.08 -1.95 -7.53
CA MET A 146 3.04 -2.74 -8.22
C MET A 146 1.83 -3.05 -7.31
N ARG A 147 1.48 -2.15 -6.43
CA ARG A 147 0.40 -2.33 -5.47
C ARG A 147 -0.96 -2.19 -6.13
N GLY A 148 -1.89 -3.05 -5.76
CA GLY A 148 -3.30 -2.88 -6.14
C GLY A 148 -3.97 -1.65 -5.47
N PRO A 149 -5.07 -1.11 -6.01
CA PRO A 149 -5.65 -1.53 -7.27
C PRO A 149 -4.71 -1.24 -8.44
N SER A 150 -4.47 -2.28 -9.26
CA SER A 150 -3.45 -2.24 -10.31
C SER A 150 -3.86 -1.33 -11.48
N GLY A 151 -2.86 -0.82 -12.20
CA GLY A 151 -3.08 0.01 -13.37
C GLY A 151 -1.78 0.39 -14.08
N ALA A 152 -1.75 0.25 -15.40
CA ALA A 152 -0.60 0.53 -16.23
C ALA A 152 -0.96 1.31 -17.50
N LYS A 153 0.06 1.95 -18.10
CA LYS A 153 -0.12 2.66 -19.38
C LYS A 153 -0.53 1.70 -20.49
N LYS A 154 -1.45 2.12 -21.35
CA LYS A 154 -1.91 1.33 -22.51
C LYS A 154 -0.78 0.82 -23.39
N SER A 155 0.28 1.64 -23.58
CA SER A 155 1.47 1.27 -24.34
C SER A 155 2.22 0.09 -23.73
N ASP A 156 2.30 0.03 -22.39
CA ASP A 156 3.00 -1.01 -21.67
C ASP A 156 2.16 -2.28 -21.59
N LEU A 157 0.86 -2.17 -21.33
CA LEU A 157 -0.09 -3.28 -21.42
C LEU A 157 -0.03 -4.00 -22.78
N ALA A 158 0.13 -3.25 -23.88
CA ALA A 158 0.19 -3.82 -25.22
C ALA A 158 1.39 -4.77 -25.43
N LYS A 159 2.50 -4.57 -24.69
CA LYS A 159 3.72 -5.41 -24.79
C LYS A 159 3.49 -6.82 -24.23
N TYR A 160 2.55 -6.97 -23.31
CA TYR A 160 2.31 -8.21 -22.58
C TYR A 160 1.07 -8.97 -23.05
N ARG A 161 0.36 -8.43 -24.07
CA ARG A 161 -0.88 -9.02 -24.56
C ARG A 161 -0.72 -10.50 -24.94
N GLY A 162 -1.50 -11.38 -24.30
CA GLY A 162 -1.54 -12.83 -24.55
C GLY A 162 -0.36 -13.61 -23.94
N ARG A 163 0.54 -12.96 -23.19
CA ARG A 163 1.75 -13.62 -22.64
C ARG A 163 1.43 -14.61 -21.52
N TYR A 164 0.34 -14.43 -20.82
CA TYR A 164 0.02 -15.19 -19.62
C TYR A 164 -1.18 -16.13 -19.80
N SER A 165 -1.55 -16.44 -21.06
CA SER A 165 -2.65 -17.35 -21.40
C SER A 165 -2.48 -18.77 -20.90
N GLU A 166 -1.24 -19.23 -20.69
CA GLU A 166 -0.91 -20.57 -20.16
C GLU A 166 -1.03 -20.67 -18.63
N GLY A 167 -1.28 -19.56 -17.95
CA GLY A 167 -1.56 -19.47 -16.53
C GLY A 167 -0.36 -19.52 -15.58
N TRP A 168 -0.68 -19.43 -14.30
CA TRP A 168 0.33 -19.31 -13.24
C TRP A 168 1.19 -20.55 -13.04
N ASP A 169 0.67 -21.76 -13.23
CA ASP A 169 1.46 -22.97 -13.09
C ASP A 169 2.51 -23.11 -14.19
N ALA A 170 2.19 -22.70 -15.41
CA ALA A 170 3.14 -22.63 -16.50
C ALA A 170 4.22 -21.58 -16.23
N LEU A 171 3.82 -20.39 -15.77
CA LEU A 171 4.74 -19.30 -15.42
C LEU A 171 5.67 -19.69 -14.27
N ARG A 172 5.19 -20.38 -13.24
CA ARG A 172 6.03 -20.89 -12.14
C ARG A 172 7.12 -21.83 -12.67
N ARG A 173 6.76 -22.78 -13.53
CA ARG A 173 7.73 -23.71 -14.15
C ARG A 173 8.74 -22.97 -15.03
N GLU A 174 8.30 -22.00 -15.85
CA GLU A 174 9.17 -21.18 -16.70
C GLU A 174 10.17 -20.37 -15.85
N ARG A 175 9.70 -19.68 -14.83
CA ARG A 175 10.55 -18.88 -13.93
C ARG A 175 11.56 -19.74 -13.19
N HIS A 176 11.13 -20.87 -12.65
CA HIS A 176 12.02 -21.80 -11.96
C HIS A 176 13.15 -22.30 -12.88
N ALA A 177 12.81 -22.79 -14.08
CA ALA A 177 13.80 -23.21 -15.06
C ALA A 177 14.76 -22.06 -15.43
N ARG A 178 14.24 -20.85 -15.61
CA ARG A 178 15.03 -19.66 -15.94
C ARG A 178 15.99 -19.25 -14.81
N GLN A 179 15.57 -19.39 -13.57
CA GLN A 179 16.42 -19.11 -12.40
C GLN A 179 17.59 -20.10 -12.31
N ILE A 180 17.36 -21.38 -12.62
CA ILE A 180 18.41 -22.41 -12.72
C ILE A 180 19.37 -22.07 -13.86
N ASP A 181 18.87 -21.76 -15.05
CA ASP A 181 19.69 -21.39 -16.21
C ASP A 181 20.58 -20.16 -15.97
N LEU A 182 20.10 -19.22 -15.18
CA LEU A 182 20.83 -18.01 -14.78
C LEU A 182 21.78 -18.26 -13.59
N GLY A 183 21.77 -19.45 -12.99
CA GLY A 183 22.55 -19.79 -11.81
C GLY A 183 22.14 -19.03 -10.54
N ILE A 184 20.91 -18.53 -10.50
CA ILE A 184 20.34 -17.83 -9.32
C ILE A 184 20.01 -18.83 -8.22
N ILE A 185 19.54 -20.03 -8.62
CA ILE A 185 19.28 -21.16 -7.72
C ILE A 185 20.01 -22.42 -8.23
N PRO A 186 20.40 -23.34 -7.33
CA PRO A 186 20.99 -24.61 -7.72
C PRO A 186 20.07 -25.46 -8.61
N PRO A 187 20.60 -26.27 -9.55
CA PRO A 187 19.79 -27.11 -10.43
C PRO A 187 18.89 -28.12 -9.71
N GLU A 188 19.31 -28.55 -8.53
CA GLU A 188 18.60 -29.49 -7.66
C GLU A 188 17.50 -28.87 -6.82
N THR A 189 17.37 -27.54 -6.81
CA THR A 189 16.32 -26.86 -6.03
C THR A 189 14.94 -27.26 -6.53
N PRO A 190 14.10 -27.92 -5.73
CA PRO A 190 12.77 -28.33 -6.17
C PRO A 190 11.82 -27.15 -6.29
N LEU A 191 10.82 -27.27 -7.17
CA LEU A 191 9.69 -26.33 -7.20
C LEU A 191 8.59 -26.89 -6.29
N PRO A 192 8.25 -26.22 -5.18
CA PRO A 192 7.20 -26.68 -4.28
C PRO A 192 5.83 -26.72 -4.95
N GLU A 193 4.93 -27.56 -4.45
CA GLU A 193 3.52 -27.48 -4.81
C GLU A 193 2.94 -26.12 -4.40
N ALA A 194 1.97 -25.62 -5.16
CA ALA A 194 1.23 -24.41 -4.80
C ALA A 194 0.20 -24.75 -3.72
N VAL A 195 0.49 -24.34 -2.50
CA VAL A 195 -0.40 -24.50 -1.35
C VAL A 195 -0.66 -23.10 -0.77
N GLY A 196 -1.91 -22.72 -0.66
CA GLY A 196 -2.33 -21.47 -0.05
C GLY A 196 -2.22 -21.52 1.48
N ARG A 197 -2.47 -20.37 2.08
CA ARG A 197 -2.40 -20.19 3.54
C ARG A 197 -3.25 -21.21 4.28
N LEU A 198 -2.73 -21.74 5.39
CA LEU A 198 -3.40 -22.73 6.24
C LEU A 198 -3.82 -24.01 5.49
N GLY A 199 -3.10 -24.38 4.42
CA GLY A 199 -3.37 -25.56 3.63
C GLY A 199 -4.57 -25.45 2.69
N LYS A 200 -5.06 -24.23 2.42
CA LYS A 200 -6.06 -24.02 1.37
C LYS A 200 -5.49 -24.46 0.01
N GLU A 201 -6.32 -25.06 -0.81
CA GLU A 201 -5.93 -25.36 -2.20
C GLU A 201 -5.90 -24.06 -3.00
N VAL A 202 -4.80 -23.80 -3.69
CA VAL A 202 -4.75 -22.76 -4.73
C VAL A 202 -5.54 -23.27 -5.92
N ILE A 203 -6.39 -22.43 -6.49
CA ILE A 203 -7.21 -22.80 -7.64
C ILE A 203 -6.28 -23.25 -8.78
N ASP A 204 -6.50 -24.47 -9.28
CA ASP A 204 -5.81 -24.97 -10.46
C ASP A 204 -6.24 -24.16 -11.70
N TRP A 205 -5.25 -23.60 -12.42
CA TRP A 205 -5.52 -22.84 -13.64
C TRP A 205 -6.40 -23.61 -14.65
N GLU A 206 -6.15 -24.92 -14.80
CA GLU A 206 -6.89 -25.72 -15.77
C GLU A 206 -8.37 -25.94 -15.39
N SER A 207 -8.72 -25.77 -14.11
CA SER A 207 -10.09 -25.85 -13.64
C SER A 207 -10.94 -24.63 -13.98
N LEU A 208 -10.32 -23.49 -14.32
CA LEU A 208 -11.01 -22.25 -14.66
C LEU A 208 -11.67 -22.33 -16.05
N ASP A 209 -12.81 -21.67 -16.21
CA ASP A 209 -13.42 -21.47 -17.52
C ASP A 209 -12.63 -20.49 -18.40
N GLY A 210 -12.97 -20.43 -19.68
CA GLY A 210 -12.21 -19.63 -20.65
C GLY A 210 -12.34 -18.11 -20.44
N GLU A 211 -13.45 -17.65 -19.88
CA GLU A 211 -13.66 -16.23 -19.58
C GLU A 211 -12.83 -15.81 -18.39
N THR A 212 -12.85 -16.58 -17.32
CA THR A 212 -12.03 -16.36 -16.12
C THR A 212 -10.52 -16.45 -16.43
N LYS A 213 -10.10 -17.45 -17.24
CA LYS A 213 -8.70 -17.52 -17.70
C LYS A 213 -8.29 -16.27 -18.45
N ASN A 214 -9.10 -15.77 -19.36
CA ASN A 214 -8.81 -14.55 -20.10
C ASN A 214 -8.73 -13.32 -19.18
N LEU A 215 -9.64 -13.18 -18.22
CA LEU A 215 -9.64 -12.09 -17.25
C LEU A 215 -8.37 -12.12 -16.37
N TYR A 216 -8.05 -13.27 -15.78
CA TYR A 216 -6.91 -13.42 -14.90
C TYR A 216 -5.57 -13.27 -15.64
N ALA A 217 -5.49 -13.70 -16.90
CA ALA A 217 -4.34 -13.41 -17.74
C ALA A 217 -4.15 -11.90 -17.94
N ARG A 218 -5.24 -11.13 -18.08
CA ARG A 218 -5.20 -9.67 -18.17
C ARG A 218 -4.69 -9.02 -16.88
N TYR A 219 -5.04 -9.54 -15.70
CA TYR A 219 -4.50 -9.02 -14.44
C TYR A 219 -2.97 -9.16 -14.40
N GLN A 220 -2.44 -10.32 -14.75
CA GLN A 220 -0.98 -10.52 -14.81
C GLN A 220 -0.28 -9.69 -15.91
N GLU A 221 -0.96 -9.41 -17.03
CA GLU A 221 -0.45 -8.49 -18.05
C GLU A 221 -0.32 -7.07 -17.50
N ASP A 222 -1.28 -6.64 -16.68
CA ASP A 222 -1.28 -5.34 -16.02
C ASP A 222 -0.14 -5.25 -14.99
N TYR A 223 -0.03 -6.26 -14.13
CA TYR A 223 1.08 -6.36 -13.19
C TYR A 223 2.46 -6.28 -13.88
N ALA A 224 2.65 -7.05 -14.95
CA ALA A 224 3.89 -7.03 -15.72
C ALA A 224 4.17 -5.66 -16.38
N ALA A 225 3.13 -4.98 -16.84
CA ALA A 225 3.24 -3.64 -17.40
C ALA A 225 3.60 -2.58 -16.35
N MET A 226 3.15 -2.74 -15.10
CA MET A 226 3.61 -1.90 -14.00
C MET A 226 5.11 -2.12 -13.69
N VAL A 227 5.57 -3.37 -13.72
CA VAL A 227 7.02 -3.68 -13.57
C VAL A 227 7.84 -3.04 -14.69
N ASP A 228 7.36 -3.13 -15.93
CA ASP A 228 7.99 -2.48 -17.11
C ASP A 228 8.10 -0.95 -16.90
N SER A 229 7.07 -0.32 -16.34
CA SER A 229 7.10 1.12 -16.04
C SER A 229 8.18 1.48 -15.00
N ILE A 230 8.42 0.61 -14.02
CA ILE A 230 9.53 0.78 -13.04
C ILE A 230 10.88 0.65 -13.75
N ASP A 231 11.05 -0.32 -14.65
CA ASP A 231 12.29 -0.51 -15.40
C ASP A 231 12.59 0.70 -16.31
N GLN A 232 11.58 1.23 -17.00
CA GLN A 232 11.68 2.47 -17.78
C GLN A 232 12.12 3.64 -16.90
N SER A 233 11.50 3.81 -15.75
CA SER A 233 11.83 4.86 -14.78
C SER A 233 13.29 4.78 -14.32
N LEU A 234 13.74 3.58 -13.95
CA LEU A 234 15.13 3.35 -13.55
C LEU A 234 16.10 3.59 -14.69
N SER A 235 15.75 3.18 -15.92
CA SER A 235 16.56 3.43 -17.12
C SER A 235 16.79 4.92 -17.36
N LEU A 236 15.73 5.75 -17.26
CA LEU A 236 15.83 7.21 -17.40
C LEU A 236 16.77 7.84 -16.35
N ILE A 237 16.72 7.37 -15.12
CA ILE A 237 17.62 7.83 -14.05
C ILE A 237 19.07 7.42 -14.36
N ILE A 238 19.31 6.18 -14.76
CA ILE A 238 20.65 5.67 -15.10
C ILE A 238 21.24 6.43 -16.31
N ASP A 239 20.44 6.71 -17.32
CA ASP A 239 20.85 7.47 -18.50
C ASP A 239 21.22 8.90 -18.11
N LEU A 240 20.40 9.59 -17.31
CA LEU A 240 20.73 10.91 -16.77
C LEU A 240 22.04 10.91 -15.99
N LEU A 241 22.25 9.92 -15.13
CA LEU A 241 23.50 9.79 -14.37
C LEU A 241 24.71 9.58 -15.31
N GLY A 242 24.52 8.85 -16.42
CA GLY A 242 25.52 8.69 -17.47
C GLY A 242 25.85 10.01 -18.16
N ASP A 243 24.82 10.78 -18.56
CA ASP A 243 24.98 12.08 -19.21
C ASP A 243 25.67 13.11 -18.29
N LEU A 244 25.44 13.02 -16.99
CA LEU A 244 26.08 13.86 -15.98
C LEU A 244 27.50 13.37 -15.60
N GLY A 245 27.93 12.19 -16.05
CA GLY A 245 29.21 11.58 -15.65
C GLY A 245 29.24 11.05 -14.23
N GLU A 246 28.09 10.84 -13.59
CA GLU A 246 27.96 10.46 -12.19
C GLU A 246 27.64 8.96 -11.99
N LYS A 247 27.31 8.24 -13.06
CA LYS A 247 26.86 6.83 -13.00
C LYS A 247 27.85 5.94 -12.26
N ASP A 248 29.12 6.06 -12.58
CA ASP A 248 30.15 5.19 -11.98
C ASP A 248 30.35 5.46 -10.48
N ASN A 249 30.09 6.68 -10.03
CA ASN A 249 30.21 7.09 -8.63
C ASN A 249 28.86 7.16 -7.88
N THR A 250 27.82 6.56 -8.43
CA THR A 250 26.53 6.44 -7.76
C THR A 250 26.31 5.01 -7.28
N LEU A 251 26.05 4.85 -5.98
CA LEU A 251 25.56 3.60 -5.41
C LEU A 251 24.06 3.50 -5.66
N ILE A 252 23.65 2.54 -6.46
CA ILE A 252 22.24 2.21 -6.73
C ILE A 252 21.89 0.96 -5.93
N VAL A 253 20.85 1.04 -5.11
CA VAL A 253 20.28 -0.09 -4.37
C VAL A 253 18.85 -0.28 -4.84
N PHE A 254 18.55 -1.46 -5.37
CA PHE A 254 17.20 -1.82 -5.83
C PHE A 254 16.71 -3.04 -5.07
N THR A 255 15.52 -2.95 -4.46
CA THR A 255 14.91 -4.04 -3.70
C THR A 255 13.38 -3.88 -3.66
N SER A 256 12.67 -4.91 -3.23
CA SER A 256 11.26 -4.86 -2.83
C SER A 256 11.12 -4.84 -1.31
N ASP A 257 9.95 -4.49 -0.80
CA ASP A 257 9.62 -4.46 0.64
C ASP A 257 9.14 -5.82 1.16
N ASN A 258 8.42 -6.59 0.34
CA ASN A 258 7.90 -7.93 0.64
C ASN A 258 7.70 -8.75 -0.64
N GLY A 259 7.32 -10.00 -0.51
CA GLY A 259 6.86 -10.82 -1.62
C GLY A 259 5.54 -10.35 -2.22
N GLY A 260 5.07 -11.01 -3.27
CA GLY A 260 3.77 -10.75 -3.91
C GLY A 260 2.64 -10.81 -2.88
N SER A 261 1.58 -10.08 -3.12
CA SER A 261 0.47 -9.88 -2.17
C SER A 261 -0.81 -10.52 -2.70
N ALA A 262 -1.15 -11.70 -2.21
CA ALA A 262 -2.37 -12.39 -2.60
C ALA A 262 -3.61 -11.65 -2.05
N GLU A 263 -4.43 -11.17 -2.95
CA GLU A 263 -5.54 -10.25 -2.62
C GLU A 263 -6.89 -10.97 -2.48
N GLY A 264 -6.92 -12.29 -2.53
CA GLY A 264 -8.13 -13.10 -2.37
C GLY A 264 -8.86 -13.45 -3.66
N THR A 265 -9.98 -14.16 -3.55
CA THR A 265 -10.69 -14.74 -4.68
C THR A 265 -11.81 -13.88 -5.24
N ARG A 266 -12.41 -12.99 -4.43
CA ARG A 266 -13.58 -12.19 -4.82
C ARG A 266 -13.25 -10.73 -5.13
N SER A 267 -12.17 -10.21 -4.69
CA SER A 267 -11.66 -8.88 -5.03
C SER A 267 -10.36 -8.57 -4.30
N TYR A 268 -9.75 -7.45 -4.67
CA TYR A 268 -8.74 -6.72 -3.89
C TYR A 268 -9.09 -6.66 -2.38
N PHE A 269 -10.35 -6.91 -2.04
CA PHE A 269 -10.87 -6.89 -0.70
C PHE A 269 -11.43 -8.27 -0.33
N SER A 270 -10.57 -9.24 -0.03
CA SER A 270 -10.94 -10.58 0.49
C SER A 270 -11.93 -10.54 1.66
N ARG A 271 -12.00 -9.38 2.31
CA ARG A 271 -12.96 -9.05 3.38
C ARG A 271 -14.43 -9.25 3.02
N PHE A 272 -14.77 -9.26 1.74
CA PHE A 272 -16.14 -9.55 1.32
C PHE A 272 -16.53 -11.02 1.46
N ASP A 273 -15.57 -11.92 1.60
CA ASP A 273 -15.85 -13.34 1.82
C ASP A 273 -16.58 -13.59 3.14
N HIS A 274 -16.47 -12.66 4.10
CA HIS A 274 -17.12 -12.73 5.41
C HIS A 274 -18.48 -12.02 5.47
N VAL A 275 -18.88 -11.28 4.43
CA VAL A 275 -20.15 -10.54 4.43
C VAL A 275 -21.30 -11.51 4.15
N PRO A 276 -22.26 -11.67 5.08
CA PRO A 276 -23.37 -12.60 4.89
C PRO A 276 -24.27 -12.21 3.74
N GLY A 277 -24.72 -13.20 2.97
CA GLY A 277 -25.74 -13.02 1.92
C GLY A 277 -25.25 -12.44 0.62
N LEU A 278 -23.94 -12.25 0.42
CA LEU A 278 -23.39 -11.92 -0.90
C LEU A 278 -23.64 -13.07 -1.89
N PRO A 279 -24.06 -12.78 -3.13
CA PRO A 279 -24.13 -13.78 -4.18
C PRO A 279 -22.77 -14.48 -4.41
N GLU A 280 -22.81 -15.74 -4.85
CA GLU A 280 -21.56 -16.50 -5.08
C GLU A 280 -20.69 -15.89 -6.17
N ASP A 281 -21.31 -15.25 -7.17
CA ASP A 281 -20.67 -14.58 -8.30
C ASP A 281 -20.39 -13.09 -8.04
N TRP A 282 -20.75 -12.57 -6.86
CA TRP A 282 -20.50 -11.16 -6.53
C TRP A 282 -19.01 -10.89 -6.32
N THR A 283 -18.56 -9.76 -6.84
CA THR A 283 -17.19 -9.28 -6.70
C THR A 283 -17.17 -7.76 -6.60
N ALA A 284 -16.20 -7.22 -5.86
CA ALA A 284 -15.90 -5.80 -5.84
C ALA A 284 -14.96 -5.36 -6.99
N ASP A 285 -14.55 -6.28 -7.87
CA ASP A 285 -13.76 -5.96 -9.04
C ASP A 285 -14.58 -5.16 -10.05
N VAL A 286 -14.29 -3.89 -10.13
CA VAL A 286 -14.99 -2.97 -11.03
C VAL A 286 -14.51 -3.16 -12.45
N ASN A 287 -15.46 -3.23 -13.39
CA ASN A 287 -15.17 -3.37 -14.82
C ASN A 287 -14.31 -4.60 -15.16
N ARG A 288 -14.82 -5.79 -14.89
CA ARG A 288 -14.17 -7.07 -15.27
C ARG A 288 -14.08 -7.30 -16.79
N ASP A 289 -14.55 -6.37 -17.61
CA ASP A 289 -14.29 -6.41 -19.04
C ASP A 289 -12.78 -6.32 -19.30
N PRO A 290 -12.18 -7.33 -19.95
CA PRO A 290 -10.75 -7.34 -20.25
C PRO A 290 -10.25 -6.11 -21.00
N ALA A 291 -11.13 -5.35 -21.65
CA ALA A 291 -10.78 -4.11 -22.33
C ALA A 291 -10.45 -2.95 -21.37
N PHE A 292 -10.94 -2.98 -20.15
CA PHE A 292 -10.72 -1.95 -19.14
C PHE A 292 -9.62 -2.28 -18.14
N ILE A 293 -9.24 -3.56 -18.03
CA ILE A 293 -8.23 -3.99 -17.05
C ILE A 293 -6.92 -3.26 -17.27
N GLY A 294 -6.37 -2.74 -16.17
CA GLY A 294 -5.16 -1.93 -16.14
C GLY A 294 -5.39 -0.45 -16.46
N GLY A 295 -6.63 -0.06 -16.79
CA GLY A 295 -6.99 1.34 -17.03
C GLY A 295 -7.65 2.02 -15.83
N PRO A 296 -7.89 3.35 -15.92
CA PRO A 296 -8.46 4.13 -14.81
C PRO A 296 -9.91 3.77 -14.46
N ARG A 297 -10.55 2.90 -15.24
CA ARG A 297 -11.92 2.42 -15.03
C ARG A 297 -11.99 1.09 -14.29
N SER A 298 -10.87 0.40 -14.10
CA SER A 298 -10.81 -0.88 -13.40
C SER A 298 -10.22 -0.72 -12.00
N MET A 299 -10.64 -1.62 -11.11
CA MET A 299 -10.07 -1.78 -9.78
C MET A 299 -9.68 -3.25 -9.66
N ALA A 300 -8.67 -3.64 -10.44
CA ALA A 300 -8.22 -5.02 -10.53
C ALA A 300 -7.20 -5.36 -9.43
N HIS A 301 -7.11 -6.65 -9.12
CA HIS A 301 -6.13 -7.21 -8.19
C HIS A 301 -5.67 -8.58 -8.69
N ASP A 302 -4.49 -9.01 -8.25
CA ASP A 302 -3.98 -10.32 -8.65
C ASP A 302 -4.56 -11.44 -7.76
N PRO A 303 -5.12 -12.51 -8.35
CA PRO A 303 -5.49 -13.71 -7.63
C PRO A 303 -4.24 -14.46 -7.13
N GLU A 304 -4.39 -15.18 -6.01
CA GLU A 304 -3.36 -15.90 -5.28
C GLU A 304 -2.37 -16.70 -6.15
N GLY A 305 -2.86 -17.31 -7.23
CA GLY A 305 -2.02 -18.09 -8.15
C GLY A 305 -0.92 -17.24 -8.84
N TRP A 306 -1.20 -15.99 -9.17
CA TRP A 306 -0.21 -15.07 -9.76
C TRP A 306 0.83 -14.61 -8.74
N ASP A 307 0.41 -14.38 -7.50
CA ASP A 307 1.34 -13.98 -6.44
C ASP A 307 2.30 -15.11 -6.08
N MET A 308 1.80 -16.33 -6.03
CA MET A 308 2.68 -17.50 -5.90
C MET A 308 3.62 -17.66 -7.10
N ALA A 309 3.18 -17.35 -8.31
CA ALA A 309 4.06 -17.32 -9.47
C ALA A 309 5.10 -16.21 -9.37
N SER A 310 4.75 -15.05 -8.81
CA SER A 310 5.66 -13.93 -8.59
C SER A 310 6.76 -14.27 -7.58
N ASN A 311 6.46 -15.08 -6.57
CA ASN A 311 7.40 -15.50 -5.53
C ASN A 311 8.21 -16.75 -5.85
N THR A 312 8.08 -17.31 -7.07
CA THR A 312 8.83 -18.51 -7.49
C THR A 312 10.33 -18.36 -7.18
N PRO A 313 11.00 -19.37 -6.55
CA PRO A 313 10.50 -20.72 -6.26
C PRO A 313 9.89 -20.89 -4.87
N PHE A 314 9.77 -19.84 -4.08
CA PHE A 314 9.42 -19.88 -2.67
C PHE A 314 7.94 -20.19 -2.44
N ARG A 315 7.65 -20.73 -1.24
CA ARG A 315 6.28 -20.98 -0.77
C ARG A 315 5.65 -19.71 -0.25
N PHE A 316 4.37 -19.59 -0.43
CA PHE A 316 3.52 -18.50 0.07
C PHE A 316 3.86 -17.10 -0.48
N TYR A 317 3.39 -16.07 0.20
CA TYR A 317 3.33 -14.69 -0.24
C TYR A 317 3.33 -13.74 0.98
N LYS A 318 3.18 -12.44 0.75
CA LYS A 318 3.07 -11.41 1.79
C LYS A 318 2.11 -11.83 2.93
N GLY A 319 2.41 -11.41 4.16
CA GLY A 319 1.66 -11.78 5.36
C GLY A 319 2.12 -13.06 6.03
N GLN A 320 3.16 -13.71 5.46
CA GLN A 320 3.72 -14.95 5.98
C GLN A 320 5.20 -14.78 6.33
N THR A 321 5.67 -15.50 7.34
CA THR A 321 7.11 -15.57 7.70
C THR A 321 7.89 -16.56 6.84
N PHE A 322 7.23 -17.29 5.95
CA PHE A 322 7.85 -18.12 4.92
C PHE A 322 8.62 -17.29 3.89
N ALA A 323 9.54 -17.92 3.17
CA ALA A 323 10.42 -17.26 2.21
C ALA A 323 9.66 -16.44 1.14
N GLY A 324 8.52 -16.94 0.63
CA GLY A 324 7.70 -16.19 -0.33
C GLY A 324 7.15 -14.87 0.20
N GLY A 325 6.96 -14.74 1.51
CA GLY A 325 6.55 -13.48 2.13
C GLY A 325 7.70 -12.52 2.43
N VAL A 326 8.88 -13.04 2.80
CA VAL A 326 9.96 -12.23 3.39
C VAL A 326 11.24 -12.18 2.56
N ARG A 327 11.44 -13.09 1.59
CA ARG A 327 12.65 -13.11 0.76
C ARG A 327 12.41 -12.37 -0.55
N VAL A 328 13.13 -11.27 -0.73
CA VAL A 328 12.98 -10.35 -1.86
C VAL A 328 14.30 -10.18 -2.63
N PRO A 329 14.27 -9.80 -3.91
CA PRO A 329 15.48 -9.49 -4.64
C PRO A 329 16.18 -8.26 -4.05
N LEU A 330 17.53 -8.30 -4.03
CA LEU A 330 18.37 -7.17 -3.68
C LEU A 330 19.50 -7.05 -4.71
N LEU A 331 19.56 -5.89 -5.39
CA LEU A 331 20.62 -5.58 -6.34
C LEU A 331 21.38 -4.32 -5.88
N LEU A 332 22.71 -4.39 -5.92
CA LEU A 332 23.57 -3.23 -5.65
C LEU A 332 24.49 -3.02 -6.86
N SER A 333 24.58 -1.77 -7.31
CA SER A 333 25.48 -1.35 -8.39
C SER A 333 26.25 -0.10 -7.97
N TRP A 334 27.58 -0.17 -7.97
CA TRP A 334 28.46 0.95 -7.75
C TRP A 334 29.82 0.71 -8.44
N PRO A 335 29.93 1.01 -9.74
CA PRO A 335 31.12 0.67 -10.52
C PRO A 335 32.44 1.18 -9.92
N ALA A 336 32.46 2.37 -9.33
CA ALA A 336 33.67 2.92 -8.70
C ALA A 336 34.05 2.25 -7.37
N GLY A 337 33.14 1.55 -6.70
CA GLY A 337 33.33 1.02 -5.35
C GLY A 337 33.17 -0.48 -5.17
N LEU A 338 32.47 -1.15 -6.09
CA LEU A 338 32.16 -2.57 -6.04
C LEU A 338 32.56 -3.26 -7.35
N ALA A 339 33.07 -4.48 -7.24
CA ALA A 339 33.34 -5.29 -8.44
C ALA A 339 32.03 -5.63 -9.18
N ALA A 340 32.06 -5.56 -10.51
CA ALA A 340 30.91 -5.88 -11.34
C ALA A 340 30.61 -7.38 -11.32
N GLY A 341 29.30 -7.70 -11.27
CA GLY A 341 28.76 -9.06 -11.31
C GLY A 341 28.98 -9.85 -10.03
N GLY A 342 28.34 -10.98 -9.97
CA GLY A 342 28.43 -11.92 -8.85
C GLY A 342 27.17 -11.98 -8.01
N LEU A 343 26.84 -13.20 -7.62
CA LEU A 343 25.79 -13.51 -6.67
C LEU A 343 26.34 -13.53 -5.25
N ARG A 344 25.48 -13.26 -4.30
CA ARG A 344 25.70 -13.39 -2.85
C ARG A 344 24.51 -14.15 -2.30
N ASP A 345 24.76 -15.24 -1.64
CA ASP A 345 23.80 -16.16 -1.04
C ASP A 345 23.73 -16.04 0.49
N GLN A 346 24.65 -15.30 1.08
CA GLN A 346 24.66 -15.04 2.52
C GLN A 346 23.37 -14.34 2.95
N TYR A 347 22.78 -14.82 4.05
CA TYR A 347 21.62 -14.20 4.64
C TYR A 347 21.88 -12.74 5.02
N GLN A 348 20.98 -11.84 4.61
CA GLN A 348 20.95 -10.42 4.96
C GLN A 348 19.52 -10.00 5.26
N TYR A 349 19.36 -8.95 6.02
CA TYR A 349 18.05 -8.42 6.37
C TYR A 349 17.92 -6.94 5.99
N ALA A 350 16.70 -6.45 5.82
CA ALA A 350 16.45 -5.07 5.38
C ALA A 350 17.07 -4.01 6.30
N THR A 351 17.20 -4.30 7.60
CA THR A 351 17.86 -3.41 8.57
C THR A 351 19.35 -3.24 8.31
N ASP A 352 19.99 -4.20 7.62
CA ASP A 352 21.42 -4.18 7.32
C ASP A 352 21.77 -3.18 6.21
N LEU A 353 20.78 -2.74 5.42
CA LEU A 353 21.00 -1.76 4.34
C LEU A 353 21.50 -0.42 4.85
N THR A 354 20.91 0.13 5.90
CA THR A 354 21.33 1.42 6.47
C THR A 354 22.80 1.41 6.92
N PRO A 355 23.26 0.50 7.81
CA PRO A 355 24.66 0.47 8.21
C PRO A 355 25.59 0.12 7.05
N THR A 356 25.17 -0.66 6.06
CA THR A 356 25.97 -0.97 4.87
C THR A 356 26.18 0.25 4.00
N ILE A 357 25.13 1.01 3.72
CA ILE A 357 25.24 2.26 2.94
C ILE A 357 26.18 3.22 3.68
N LEU A 358 25.99 3.43 4.98
CA LEU A 358 26.80 4.33 5.78
C LEU A 358 28.29 3.91 5.79
N ASP A 359 28.58 2.60 5.90
CA ASP A 359 29.93 2.05 5.81
C ASP A 359 30.56 2.30 4.42
N LEU A 360 29.82 2.01 3.35
CA LEU A 360 30.29 2.22 1.98
C LEU A 360 30.61 3.69 1.69
N VAL A 361 29.78 4.62 2.17
CA VAL A 361 30.00 6.07 1.98
C VAL A 361 30.83 6.71 3.09
N ARG A 362 31.25 5.95 4.11
CA ARG A 362 32.10 6.35 5.23
C ARG A 362 31.51 7.47 6.09
N VAL A 363 30.20 7.40 6.33
CA VAL A 363 29.49 8.34 7.21
C VAL A 363 29.08 7.59 8.50
N PRO A 364 29.54 8.02 9.68
CA PRO A 364 29.17 7.34 10.92
C PRO A 364 27.72 7.67 11.34
N HIS A 365 27.02 6.69 11.92
CA HIS A 365 25.70 6.91 12.50
C HIS A 365 25.82 7.73 13.80
N PRO A 366 24.83 8.59 14.15
CA PRO A 366 24.84 9.39 15.38
C PRO A 366 25.04 8.59 16.66
N SER A 367 24.48 7.39 16.80
CA SER A 367 24.71 6.53 17.97
C SER A 367 26.17 6.15 18.17
N MET A 368 26.98 6.15 17.10
CA MET A 368 28.40 5.81 17.14
C MET A 368 29.29 7.01 17.53
N VAL A 369 28.77 8.24 17.45
CA VAL A 369 29.60 9.47 17.66
C VAL A 369 29.05 10.40 18.73
N SER A 370 27.77 10.73 18.71
CA SER A 370 27.13 11.67 19.64
C SER A 370 26.12 11.04 20.59
N GLY A 371 25.54 9.90 20.22
CA GLY A 371 24.46 9.24 20.95
C GLY A 371 23.13 10.00 20.95
N THR A 372 23.05 11.17 20.28
CA THR A 372 21.86 12.01 20.27
C THR A 372 21.52 12.56 18.89
N ARG A 373 20.23 12.79 18.67
CA ARG A 373 19.65 13.53 17.54
C ARG A 373 18.87 14.73 18.10
N HIS A 374 19.25 15.95 17.74
CA HIS A 374 18.65 17.18 18.30
C HIS A 374 18.52 17.19 19.83
N GLY A 375 19.49 16.56 20.52
CA GLY A 375 19.48 16.44 21.99
C GLY A 375 18.65 15.28 22.56
N VAL A 376 17.95 14.53 21.72
CA VAL A 376 17.24 13.31 22.11
C VAL A 376 18.18 12.10 21.96
N PRO A 377 18.26 11.18 22.96
CA PRO A 377 19.02 9.94 22.80
C PRO A 377 18.52 9.10 21.62
N VAL A 378 19.45 8.69 20.76
CA VAL A 378 19.16 7.89 19.57
C VAL A 378 19.38 6.43 19.88
N LYS A 379 18.45 5.57 19.46
CA LYS A 379 18.62 4.12 19.50
C LYS A 379 19.77 3.68 18.59
N ASP A 380 20.43 2.62 18.98
CA ASP A 380 21.42 1.95 18.14
C ASP A 380 20.76 1.37 16.87
N ILE A 381 21.58 1.16 15.86
CA ILE A 381 21.18 0.45 14.65
C ILE A 381 21.08 -1.05 14.99
N ASP A 382 19.94 -1.67 14.69
CA ASP A 382 19.76 -3.12 14.92
C ASP A 382 20.49 -3.96 13.84
N GLY A 383 20.64 -3.43 12.62
CA GLY A 383 21.32 -4.11 11.52
C GLY A 383 22.84 -4.06 11.59
N VAL A 384 23.47 -4.92 10.82
CA VAL A 384 24.93 -5.04 10.68
C VAL A 384 25.36 -4.80 9.24
N SER A 385 26.43 -4.04 9.01
CA SER A 385 26.96 -3.81 7.66
C SER A 385 27.40 -5.12 7.00
N PHE A 386 26.89 -5.38 5.81
CA PHE A 386 27.36 -6.48 4.95
C PHE A 386 28.33 -6.01 3.84
N ALA A 387 28.91 -4.82 3.97
CA ALA A 387 29.93 -4.35 3.05
C ALA A 387 31.11 -5.35 2.88
N PRO A 388 31.55 -6.11 3.91
CA PRO A 388 32.54 -7.19 3.72
C PRO A 388 32.08 -8.27 2.75
N VAL A 389 30.82 -8.69 2.81
CA VAL A 389 30.22 -9.70 1.89
C VAL A 389 30.19 -9.17 0.46
N LEU A 390 29.91 -7.89 0.26
CA LEU A 390 29.93 -7.28 -1.08
C LEU A 390 31.33 -7.29 -1.71
N ARG A 391 32.37 -7.13 -0.89
CA ARG A 391 33.78 -7.10 -1.33
C ARG A 391 34.38 -8.49 -1.53
N ASP A 392 33.93 -9.47 -0.74
CA ASP A 392 34.41 -10.86 -0.76
C ASP A 392 33.25 -11.83 -0.67
N ALA A 393 32.99 -12.57 -1.76
CA ALA A 393 31.90 -13.55 -1.83
C ALA A 393 32.07 -14.73 -0.87
N SER A 394 33.30 -14.99 -0.39
CA SER A 394 33.59 -16.04 0.58
C SER A 394 33.41 -15.61 2.02
N HIS A 395 33.15 -14.30 2.26
CA HIS A 395 32.92 -13.81 3.61
C HIS A 395 31.62 -14.41 4.17
N PRO A 396 31.61 -14.93 5.41
CA PRO A 396 30.37 -15.45 6.00
C PRO A 396 29.33 -14.35 6.16
N SER A 397 28.05 -14.73 6.33
CA SER A 397 27.00 -13.77 6.66
C SER A 397 27.38 -12.92 7.86
N THR A 398 27.08 -11.63 7.78
CA THR A 398 27.26 -10.69 8.91
C THR A 398 26.03 -10.60 9.80
N SER A 399 24.91 -11.21 9.37
CA SER A 399 23.61 -11.23 10.08
C SER A 399 23.26 -12.67 10.48
N PRO A 400 23.84 -13.17 11.59
CA PRO A 400 23.66 -14.56 12.00
C PRO A 400 22.28 -14.87 12.55
N GLU A 401 21.51 -13.86 12.94
CA GLU A 401 20.22 -14.03 13.62
C GLU A 401 19.25 -12.90 13.27
N GLN A 402 17.99 -13.27 12.96
CA GLN A 402 16.91 -12.30 12.73
C GLN A 402 15.56 -12.91 13.13
N TYR A 403 14.81 -12.21 13.98
CA TYR A 403 13.41 -12.56 14.29
C TYR A 403 12.44 -11.88 13.31
N ALA A 404 11.26 -12.48 13.17
CA ALA A 404 10.13 -11.93 12.44
C ALA A 404 8.83 -12.21 13.21
N GLU A 405 7.86 -11.32 13.04
CA GLU A 405 6.49 -11.51 13.49
C GLU A 405 5.56 -10.68 12.61
N PHE A 406 4.43 -11.28 12.22
CA PHE A 406 3.37 -10.60 11.49
C PHE A 406 2.04 -11.32 11.69
N GLY A 407 1.02 -10.63 12.26
CA GLY A 407 -0.33 -11.17 12.42
C GLY A 407 -0.38 -12.53 13.14
N GLY A 408 0.46 -12.71 14.17
CA GLY A 408 0.60 -13.94 14.91
C GLY A 408 1.55 -14.97 14.29
N ASN A 409 1.98 -14.80 13.02
CA ASN A 409 3.00 -15.64 12.41
C ASN A 409 4.37 -15.25 12.95
N ARG A 410 5.04 -16.20 13.60
CA ARG A 410 6.32 -16.02 14.26
C ARG A 410 7.44 -16.61 13.41
N GLY A 411 8.64 -16.06 13.49
CA GLY A 411 9.79 -16.61 12.77
C GLY A 411 11.12 -16.20 13.40
N LEU A 412 12.12 -17.09 13.30
CA LEU A 412 13.51 -16.82 13.67
C LEU A 412 14.45 -17.50 12.70
N TYR A 413 15.28 -16.73 12.02
CA TYR A 413 16.47 -17.24 11.34
C TYR A 413 17.67 -17.19 12.29
N ARG A 414 18.48 -18.24 12.32
CA ARG A 414 19.75 -18.27 13.03
C ARG A 414 20.72 -19.28 12.40
N ASP A 415 21.85 -18.78 11.90
CA ASP A 415 22.97 -19.61 11.40
C ASP A 415 22.53 -20.73 10.43
N GLY A 416 21.74 -20.40 9.41
CA GLY A 416 21.22 -21.35 8.43
C GLY A 416 19.95 -22.10 8.84
N TRP A 417 19.56 -22.03 10.11
CA TRP A 417 18.32 -22.62 10.61
C TRP A 417 17.21 -21.57 10.68
N LYS A 418 16.00 -21.98 10.33
CA LYS A 418 14.82 -21.12 10.47
C LYS A 418 13.68 -21.89 11.10
N ILE A 419 13.14 -21.35 12.21
CA ILE A 419 11.85 -21.77 12.71
C ILE A 419 10.80 -20.74 12.33
N LEU A 420 9.59 -21.20 12.09
CA LEU A 420 8.45 -20.33 11.79
C LEU A 420 7.13 -20.99 12.18
N THR A 421 6.06 -20.19 12.21
CA THR A 421 4.71 -20.70 12.46
C THR A 421 3.77 -20.28 11.34
N ASN A 422 2.77 -21.12 11.04
CA ASN A 422 1.62 -20.80 10.21
C ASN A 422 0.39 -20.71 11.10
N HIS A 423 0.30 -19.60 11.86
CA HIS A 423 -0.70 -19.42 12.88
C HIS A 423 -2.12 -19.30 12.30
N ARG A 424 -3.08 -19.98 12.93
CA ARG A 424 -4.51 -19.84 12.61
C ARG A 424 -5.12 -18.76 13.49
N PRO A 425 -5.56 -17.63 12.93
CA PRO A 425 -6.19 -16.57 13.73
C PRO A 425 -7.35 -17.07 14.59
N GLY A 426 -7.46 -16.51 15.79
CA GLY A 426 -8.48 -16.89 16.77
C GLY A 426 -8.19 -18.18 17.54
N THR A 427 -7.02 -18.78 17.37
CA THR A 427 -6.58 -19.95 18.15
C THR A 427 -5.50 -19.55 19.17
N PRO A 428 -5.28 -20.33 20.24
CA PRO A 428 -4.15 -20.09 21.12
C PRO A 428 -2.80 -20.23 20.42
N PHE A 429 -1.83 -19.39 20.77
CA PHE A 429 -0.45 -19.53 20.31
C PHE A 429 0.22 -20.71 21.03
N GLU A 430 0.53 -21.76 20.29
CA GLU A 430 1.10 -23.01 20.85
C GLU A 430 2.50 -23.29 20.31
N ASP A 431 3.31 -23.99 21.10
CA ASP A 431 4.64 -24.45 20.68
C ASP A 431 4.57 -25.54 19.60
N ALA A 432 3.44 -26.21 19.47
CA ALA A 432 3.21 -27.23 18.44
C ALA A 432 3.08 -26.64 17.02
N GLU A 433 2.92 -25.32 16.89
CA GLU A 433 2.87 -24.64 15.59
C GLU A 433 4.25 -24.46 14.93
N TRP A 434 5.35 -24.65 15.70
CA TRP A 434 6.68 -24.45 15.16
C TRP A 434 7.07 -25.49 14.14
N GLU A 435 7.43 -25.04 12.94
CA GLU A 435 8.10 -25.78 11.89
C GLU A 435 9.60 -25.40 11.86
N LEU A 436 10.48 -26.28 11.44
CA LEU A 436 11.94 -26.10 11.41
C LEU A 436 12.52 -26.42 10.03
N TYR A 437 13.32 -25.52 9.49
CA TYR A 437 13.96 -25.67 8.19
C TYR A 437 15.46 -25.35 8.26
N HIS A 438 16.28 -26.07 7.47
CA HIS A 438 17.68 -25.71 7.23
C HIS A 438 17.76 -24.98 5.89
N VAL A 439 17.61 -23.65 5.92
CA VAL A 439 17.37 -22.83 4.71
C VAL A 439 18.59 -22.69 3.80
N ASP A 440 19.79 -23.05 4.25
CA ASP A 440 20.97 -23.14 3.38
C ASP A 440 20.91 -24.38 2.47
N GLU A 441 20.21 -25.44 2.88
CA GLU A 441 20.03 -26.69 2.13
C GLU A 441 18.63 -26.79 1.52
N ASP A 442 17.62 -26.23 2.20
CA ASP A 442 16.21 -26.19 1.79
C ASP A 442 15.69 -24.72 1.77
N PRO A 443 16.13 -23.90 0.81
CA PRO A 443 15.75 -22.50 0.74
C PRO A 443 14.26 -22.26 0.47
N ASN A 444 13.54 -23.31 0.07
CA ASN A 444 12.12 -23.27 -0.26
C ASN A 444 11.23 -23.76 0.89
N GLU A 445 11.85 -24.16 2.01
CA GLU A 445 11.13 -24.53 3.24
C GLU A 445 10.13 -25.67 3.01
N ILE A 446 10.59 -26.77 2.38
CA ILE A 446 9.75 -27.92 1.98
C ILE A 446 9.77 -29.03 3.05
N HIS A 447 10.93 -29.26 3.67
CA HIS A 447 11.16 -30.37 4.57
C HIS A 447 11.17 -29.91 6.02
N ASP A 448 10.02 -30.00 6.68
CA ASP A 448 9.92 -29.69 8.11
C ASP A 448 10.66 -30.73 8.97
N LEU A 449 11.69 -30.27 9.65
CA LEU A 449 12.56 -31.07 10.53
C LEU A 449 12.17 -30.97 12.01
N ALA A 450 11.07 -30.31 12.36
CA ALA A 450 10.67 -30.07 13.76
C ALA A 450 10.50 -31.38 14.53
N GLY A 451 9.91 -32.40 13.90
CA GLY A 451 9.76 -33.72 14.51
C GLY A 451 11.08 -34.50 14.71
N GLU A 452 12.10 -34.22 13.89
CA GLU A 452 13.40 -34.87 13.96
C GLU A 452 14.35 -34.18 14.97
N LEU A 453 14.24 -32.86 15.12
CA LEU A 453 15.12 -32.04 15.95
C LEU A 453 14.37 -31.20 17.02
N PRO A 454 13.56 -31.85 17.87
CA PRO A 454 12.69 -31.13 18.81
C PRO A 454 13.45 -30.30 19.86
N ASP A 455 14.70 -30.67 20.18
CA ASP A 455 15.53 -29.91 21.12
C ASP A 455 16.01 -28.58 20.47
N LEU A 456 16.35 -28.60 19.19
CA LEU A 456 16.72 -27.39 18.45
C LEU A 456 15.53 -26.43 18.29
N VAL A 457 14.33 -26.96 17.99
CA VAL A 457 13.09 -26.17 17.94
C VAL A 457 12.86 -25.45 19.26
N ARG A 458 12.97 -26.16 20.39
CA ARG A 458 12.77 -25.58 21.73
C ARG A 458 13.79 -24.48 22.04
N ASP A 459 15.05 -24.67 21.66
CA ASP A 459 16.11 -23.66 21.87
C ASP A 459 15.89 -22.42 21.04
N LEU A 460 15.54 -22.55 19.75
CA LEU A 460 15.25 -21.45 18.84
C LEU A 460 13.96 -20.73 19.22
N ALA A 461 12.90 -21.45 19.61
CA ALA A 461 11.64 -20.84 20.08
C ALA A 461 11.86 -20.00 21.34
N ALA A 462 12.62 -20.52 22.33
CA ALA A 462 12.99 -19.77 23.52
C ALA A 462 13.87 -18.54 23.17
N ARG A 463 14.69 -18.62 22.12
CA ARG A 463 15.46 -17.46 21.64
C ARG A 463 14.55 -16.41 20.99
N TRP A 464 13.61 -16.85 20.14
CA TRP A 464 12.60 -15.96 19.54
C TRP A 464 11.82 -15.21 20.62
N GLU A 465 11.34 -15.91 21.66
CA GLU A 465 10.60 -15.30 22.75
C GLU A 465 11.40 -14.20 23.47
N ARG A 466 12.68 -14.43 23.75
CA ARG A 466 13.54 -13.39 24.34
C ARG A 466 13.66 -12.16 23.43
N LEU A 467 13.89 -12.37 22.13
CA LEU A 467 13.96 -11.28 21.16
C LEU A 467 12.62 -10.53 21.04
N ALA A 468 11.51 -11.25 21.11
CA ALA A 468 10.17 -10.67 21.09
C ALA A 468 9.93 -9.73 22.28
N TRP A 469 10.36 -10.12 23.49
CA TRP A 469 10.31 -9.25 24.68
C TRP A 469 11.24 -8.04 24.56
N GLU A 470 12.47 -8.25 24.11
CA GLU A 470 13.47 -7.18 23.92
C GLU A 470 13.01 -6.13 22.92
N ASN A 471 12.20 -6.52 21.92
CA ASN A 471 11.77 -5.69 20.80
C ASN A 471 10.29 -5.27 20.86
N THR A 472 9.63 -5.39 21.99
CA THR A 472 8.22 -4.96 22.20
C THR A 472 7.21 -5.63 21.24
N VAL A 473 7.46 -6.88 20.83
CA VAL A 473 6.54 -7.65 20.01
C VAL A 473 5.29 -8.05 20.82
N PHE A 474 5.47 -8.37 22.10
CA PHE A 474 4.35 -8.74 22.94
C PHE A 474 3.51 -7.55 23.41
N PRO A 475 2.17 -7.76 23.57
CA PRO A 475 1.44 -9.01 23.36
C PRO A 475 1.34 -9.34 21.87
N LEU A 476 1.29 -10.64 21.54
CA LEU A 476 1.00 -11.09 20.18
C LEU A 476 -0.43 -10.71 19.80
N ASP A 477 -0.60 -10.36 18.54
CA ASP A 477 -1.87 -9.98 17.96
C ASP A 477 -2.05 -10.65 16.61
N ASP A 478 -3.04 -11.51 16.49
CA ASP A 478 -3.42 -12.18 15.24
C ASP A 478 -4.63 -11.50 14.58
N HIS A 479 -4.96 -10.28 15.01
CA HIS A 479 -6.09 -9.48 14.55
C HIS A 479 -7.47 -10.15 14.71
N SER A 480 -7.59 -11.18 15.54
CA SER A 480 -8.85 -11.90 15.77
C SER A 480 -9.72 -11.33 16.90
N ASP A 481 -9.18 -10.38 17.70
CA ASP A 481 -9.94 -9.79 18.80
C ASP A 481 -10.90 -8.70 18.31
N PRO A 482 -12.23 -8.95 18.28
CA PRO A 482 -13.20 -7.96 17.80
C PRO A 482 -13.21 -6.66 18.63
N ARG A 483 -12.64 -6.68 19.86
CA ARG A 483 -12.52 -5.48 20.68
C ARG A 483 -11.46 -4.51 20.16
N ALA A 484 -10.56 -4.95 19.33
CA ALA A 484 -9.57 -4.09 18.66
C ALA A 484 -10.26 -3.04 17.80
N GLU A 485 -11.29 -3.42 17.06
CA GLU A 485 -12.12 -2.49 16.27
C GLU A 485 -12.88 -1.47 17.13
N LEU A 486 -13.16 -1.79 18.38
CA LEU A 486 -13.88 -0.91 19.32
C LEU A 486 -12.95 0.09 20.04
N ARG A 487 -11.64 -0.08 19.95
CA ARG A 487 -10.64 0.65 20.76
C ARG A 487 -9.80 1.66 20.01
N ARG A 488 -10.06 1.90 18.72
CA ARG A 488 -9.23 2.81 17.93
C ARG A 488 -9.18 4.20 18.59
N PRO A 489 -7.99 4.66 19.04
CA PRO A 489 -7.86 5.96 19.73
C PRO A 489 -8.33 7.14 18.87
N ALA A 490 -8.29 6.97 17.55
CA ALA A 490 -8.67 7.97 16.58
C ALA A 490 -10.19 8.07 16.32
N ASP A 491 -11.00 7.11 16.76
CA ASP A 491 -12.43 7.03 16.44
C ASP A 491 -13.27 8.19 17.04
N GLY A 492 -12.72 8.91 18.05
CA GLY A 492 -13.39 10.03 18.68
C GLY A 492 -13.29 11.37 17.94
N VAL A 493 -12.38 11.50 16.97
CA VAL A 493 -11.96 12.83 16.46
C VAL A 493 -12.97 13.46 15.49
N TYR A 494 -13.78 12.67 14.79
CA TYR A 494 -14.79 13.17 13.83
C TYR A 494 -16.17 12.52 14.01
N GLY A 495 -16.54 12.20 15.25
CA GLY A 495 -17.90 11.76 15.59
C GLY A 495 -18.94 12.87 15.57
N GLU A 496 -18.51 14.15 15.39
CA GLU A 496 -19.33 15.34 15.38
C GLU A 496 -19.54 15.88 13.96
N ALA A 497 -20.56 16.71 13.82
CA ALA A 497 -20.88 17.32 12.55
C ALA A 497 -19.75 18.25 12.04
N VAL A 498 -19.41 18.13 10.76
CA VAL A 498 -18.36 18.89 10.08
C VAL A 498 -18.97 19.72 8.96
N THR A 499 -18.62 21.01 8.91
CA THR A 499 -19.04 21.90 7.81
C THR A 499 -17.85 22.19 6.90
N LEU A 500 -17.98 21.80 5.64
CA LEU A 500 -17.03 22.06 4.58
C LEU A 500 -17.50 23.29 3.77
N LEU A 501 -16.58 24.21 3.51
CA LEU A 501 -16.86 25.44 2.76
C LEU A 501 -16.39 25.32 1.32
N PRO A 502 -16.94 26.07 0.38
CA PRO A 502 -16.42 26.19 -0.97
C PRO A 502 -14.94 26.62 -0.94
N GLY A 503 -14.07 25.85 -1.54
CA GLY A 503 -12.63 26.08 -1.48
C GLY A 503 -11.89 25.24 -0.40
N THR A 504 -12.61 24.48 0.40
CA THR A 504 -11.99 23.43 1.22
C THR A 504 -11.20 22.49 0.29
N PRO A 505 -9.92 22.21 0.57
CA PRO A 505 -9.19 21.14 -0.10
C PRO A 505 -9.94 19.81 0.02
N LYS A 506 -9.64 18.85 -0.84
CA LYS A 506 -10.19 17.49 -0.69
C LYS A 506 -9.98 17.04 0.76
N LEU A 507 -11.07 16.61 1.40
CA LEU A 507 -10.97 15.96 2.69
C LEU A 507 -10.43 14.55 2.44
N GLU A 508 -9.21 14.28 2.87
CA GLU A 508 -8.53 13.03 2.59
C GLU A 508 -9.31 11.82 3.15
N ARG A 509 -8.93 10.63 2.69
CA ARG A 509 -9.63 9.38 2.95
C ARG A 509 -9.86 9.09 4.44
N TRP A 510 -8.85 9.31 5.29
CA TRP A 510 -8.97 9.00 6.72
C TRP A 510 -10.07 9.82 7.41
N ARG A 511 -10.09 11.15 7.24
CA ARG A 511 -11.14 12.01 7.81
C ARG A 511 -12.50 11.75 7.16
N SER A 512 -12.54 11.53 5.85
CA SER A 512 -13.77 11.21 5.12
C SER A 512 -14.39 9.90 5.63
N SER A 513 -13.58 8.89 5.91
CA SER A 513 -14.04 7.59 6.43
C SER A 513 -14.61 7.66 7.84
N ARG A 514 -14.34 8.73 8.61
CA ARG A 514 -14.96 8.93 9.92
C ARG A 514 -16.37 9.50 9.82
N LEU A 515 -16.72 10.10 8.69
CA LEU A 515 -18.01 10.77 8.50
C LEU A 515 -19.08 9.86 7.90
N THR A 516 -18.72 8.86 7.11
CA THR A 516 -19.65 8.12 6.25
C THR A 516 -19.62 6.58 6.39
N PRO A 517 -18.50 5.84 6.24
CA PRO A 517 -18.50 4.40 6.34
C PRO A 517 -18.93 3.84 7.70
N LEU A 518 -19.53 2.67 7.68
CA LEU A 518 -19.97 1.91 8.85
C LEU A 518 -20.93 2.67 9.79
N ARG A 519 -21.73 3.57 9.23
CA ARG A 519 -22.74 4.37 9.97
C ARG A 519 -23.80 4.96 9.08
N SER A 520 -24.92 5.33 9.68
CA SER A 520 -25.87 6.26 9.05
C SER A 520 -25.30 7.67 9.06
N PHE A 521 -25.63 8.52 8.09
CA PHE A 521 -25.21 9.90 8.05
C PHE A 521 -26.15 10.78 7.23
N GLU A 522 -26.10 12.09 7.46
CA GLU A 522 -26.78 13.10 6.64
C GLU A 522 -25.77 14.07 6.05
N VAL A 523 -26.01 14.51 4.81
CA VAL A 523 -25.27 15.60 4.15
C VAL A 523 -26.26 16.73 3.83
N VAL A 524 -26.05 17.89 4.43
CA VAL A 524 -26.88 19.08 4.21
C VAL A 524 -26.12 20.06 3.33
N ILE A 525 -26.62 20.34 2.14
CA ILE A 525 -25.99 21.20 1.13
C ILE A 525 -26.82 22.50 1.02
N ASP A 526 -26.22 23.64 1.36
CA ASP A 526 -26.81 24.97 1.16
C ASP A 526 -26.28 25.58 -0.14
N VAL A 527 -27.13 25.74 -1.13
CA VAL A 527 -26.72 26.08 -2.49
C VAL A 527 -27.70 27.09 -3.12
N THR A 528 -27.18 28.01 -3.94
CA THR A 528 -28.01 28.85 -4.84
C THR A 528 -27.94 28.25 -6.24
N VAL A 529 -29.03 27.62 -6.68
CA VAL A 529 -29.18 27.01 -8.01
C VAL A 529 -29.51 28.09 -9.01
N ALA A 530 -28.69 28.22 -10.06
CA ALA A 530 -28.99 29.11 -11.18
C ALA A 530 -29.77 28.38 -12.27
N GLU A 531 -30.49 29.11 -13.11
CA GLU A 531 -31.12 28.50 -14.29
C GLU A 531 -30.08 27.95 -15.23
N GLY A 532 -30.24 26.70 -15.64
CA GLY A 532 -29.30 25.99 -16.53
C GLY A 532 -28.02 25.50 -15.84
N SER A 533 -27.94 25.50 -14.51
CA SER A 533 -26.80 24.86 -13.80
C SER A 533 -26.70 23.38 -14.16
N SER A 534 -25.49 22.94 -14.45
CA SER A 534 -25.13 21.56 -14.74
C SER A 534 -23.73 21.31 -14.15
N ASP A 535 -23.65 20.97 -12.85
CA ASP A 535 -22.39 20.96 -12.12
C ASP A 535 -22.47 20.13 -10.83
N VAL A 536 -21.32 19.63 -10.33
CA VAL A 536 -21.20 18.84 -9.09
C VAL A 536 -21.27 19.73 -7.84
N LEU A 537 -22.06 19.32 -6.86
CA LEU A 537 -22.16 19.93 -5.54
C LEU A 537 -21.21 19.28 -4.54
N VAL A 538 -21.20 17.97 -4.46
CA VAL A 538 -20.34 17.16 -3.58
C VAL A 538 -20.11 15.78 -4.18
N SER A 539 -18.91 15.25 -4.01
CA SER A 539 -18.57 13.85 -4.36
C SER A 539 -17.74 13.22 -3.25
N HIS A 540 -17.87 11.92 -3.09
CA HIS A 540 -17.06 11.10 -2.19
C HIS A 540 -16.85 9.73 -2.83
N GLY A 541 -15.60 9.36 -3.07
CA GLY A 541 -15.24 8.11 -3.71
C GLY A 541 -14.82 8.24 -5.16
N ASP A 542 -14.80 7.11 -5.85
CA ASP A 542 -14.31 6.93 -7.21
C ASP A 542 -14.97 5.74 -7.91
N GLN A 543 -14.30 5.15 -8.91
CA GLN A 543 -14.82 3.98 -9.65
C GLN A 543 -14.99 2.74 -8.77
N GLY A 544 -14.25 2.62 -7.67
CA GLY A 544 -14.36 1.51 -6.71
C GLY A 544 -15.57 1.59 -5.81
N GLY A 545 -16.21 2.75 -5.74
CA GLY A 545 -17.41 2.98 -4.93
C GLY A 545 -17.49 4.39 -4.37
N GLY A 546 -18.69 4.88 -4.16
CA GLY A 546 -18.90 6.21 -3.62
C GLY A 546 -20.24 6.79 -4.01
N TYR A 547 -20.39 8.12 -3.82
CA TYR A 547 -21.58 8.84 -4.27
C TYR A 547 -21.22 10.23 -4.78
N VAL A 548 -22.09 10.75 -5.64
CA VAL A 548 -21.99 12.13 -6.15
C VAL A 548 -23.39 12.77 -6.19
N VAL A 549 -23.43 14.05 -5.78
CA VAL A 549 -24.62 14.89 -5.89
C VAL A 549 -24.30 16.03 -6.84
N TRP A 550 -25.15 16.20 -7.87
CA TRP A 550 -24.99 17.27 -8.86
C TRP A 550 -26.32 17.90 -9.24
N VAL A 551 -26.27 19.05 -9.87
CA VAL A 551 -27.41 19.72 -10.49
C VAL A 551 -27.31 19.56 -11.99
N ASP A 552 -28.38 19.16 -12.63
CA ASP A 552 -28.50 19.16 -14.10
C ASP A 552 -29.97 19.26 -14.52
N ALA A 553 -30.23 19.96 -15.61
CA ALA A 553 -31.55 20.08 -16.26
C ALA A 553 -32.70 20.43 -15.27
N GLY A 554 -32.43 21.30 -14.29
CA GLY A 554 -33.43 21.73 -13.29
C GLY A 554 -33.77 20.65 -12.25
N ARG A 555 -32.89 19.68 -12.04
CA ARG A 555 -33.01 18.64 -11.04
C ARG A 555 -31.73 18.55 -10.23
N VAL A 556 -31.85 18.12 -8.98
CA VAL A 556 -30.71 17.58 -8.21
C VAL A 556 -30.70 16.08 -8.40
N TRP A 557 -29.55 15.57 -8.75
CA TRP A 557 -29.29 14.15 -8.96
C TRP A 557 -28.43 13.60 -7.83
N LEU A 558 -28.65 12.36 -7.49
CA LEU A 558 -27.80 11.51 -6.67
C LEU A 558 -27.45 10.26 -7.45
N ALA A 559 -26.19 9.93 -7.53
CA ALA A 559 -25.74 8.60 -7.91
C ALA A 559 -24.95 7.98 -6.77
N VAL A 560 -25.18 6.69 -6.53
CA VAL A 560 -24.40 5.81 -5.68
C VAL A 560 -23.75 4.77 -6.57
N ASN A 561 -22.43 4.72 -6.52
CA ASN A 561 -21.62 3.70 -7.18
C ASN A 561 -21.41 2.55 -6.18
N GLU A 562 -22.07 1.44 -6.40
CA GLU A 562 -21.91 0.21 -5.63
C GLU A 562 -20.93 -0.71 -6.36
N TYR A 563 -19.63 -0.54 -6.12
CA TYR A 563 -18.57 -1.37 -6.72
C TYR A 563 -18.68 -1.50 -8.24
N GLY A 564 -18.98 -0.38 -8.93
CA GLY A 564 -19.09 -0.31 -10.39
C GLY A 564 -20.53 -0.37 -10.90
N GLU A 565 -21.51 -0.74 -10.10
CA GLU A 565 -22.93 -0.65 -10.42
C GLU A 565 -23.47 0.72 -9.98
N LEU A 566 -24.07 1.47 -10.91
CA LEU A 566 -24.58 2.81 -10.66
C LEU A 566 -26.09 2.79 -10.39
N HIS A 567 -26.47 3.34 -9.24
CA HIS A 567 -27.86 3.55 -8.83
C HIS A 567 -28.14 5.06 -8.80
N GLU A 568 -29.09 5.53 -9.58
CA GLU A 568 -29.35 6.96 -9.73
C GLU A 568 -30.80 7.33 -9.36
N THR A 569 -30.95 8.50 -8.76
CA THR A 569 -32.27 9.13 -8.52
C THR A 569 -32.18 10.64 -8.62
N SER A 570 -33.31 11.34 -8.71
CA SER A 570 -33.30 12.80 -8.79
C SER A 570 -34.58 13.44 -8.31
N VAL A 571 -34.49 14.69 -7.87
CA VAL A 571 -35.60 15.53 -7.41
C VAL A 571 -35.61 16.83 -8.21
N PRO A 572 -36.75 17.36 -8.66
CA PRO A 572 -36.84 18.67 -9.29
C PRO A 572 -36.32 19.78 -8.34
N VAL A 573 -35.58 20.74 -8.87
CA VAL A 573 -35.10 21.89 -8.12
C VAL A 573 -35.34 23.18 -8.89
N PRO A 574 -36.18 24.12 -8.37
CA PRO A 574 -36.34 25.43 -8.98
C PRO A 574 -35.10 26.30 -8.67
N PRO A 575 -34.81 27.30 -9.55
CA PRO A 575 -33.76 28.27 -9.27
C PRO A 575 -33.93 28.99 -7.93
N GLY A 576 -32.82 29.49 -7.35
CA GLY A 576 -32.75 30.18 -6.09
C GLY A 576 -32.00 29.43 -5.01
N ARG A 577 -31.96 30.02 -3.79
CA ARG A 577 -31.29 29.36 -2.66
C ARG A 577 -32.12 28.17 -2.17
N ARG A 578 -31.47 27.03 -2.03
CA ARG A 578 -32.06 25.72 -1.69
C ARG A 578 -31.23 25.02 -0.64
N THR A 579 -31.91 24.19 0.13
CA THR A 579 -31.27 23.18 0.97
C THR A 579 -31.53 21.80 0.34
N VAL A 580 -30.45 21.14 -0.04
CA VAL A 580 -30.47 19.74 -0.49
C VAL A 580 -30.03 18.87 0.67
N ARG A 581 -30.78 17.80 0.95
CA ARG A 581 -30.44 16.81 1.99
C ARG A 581 -30.22 15.47 1.35
N LEU A 582 -29.14 14.84 1.72
CA LEU A 582 -28.83 13.45 1.40
C LEU A 582 -28.78 12.68 2.72
N HIS A 583 -29.60 11.66 2.84
CA HIS A 583 -29.60 10.76 4.01
C HIS A 583 -29.21 9.37 3.57
N SER A 584 -28.23 8.77 4.25
CA SER A 584 -27.85 7.36 4.12
C SER A 584 -28.13 6.64 5.43
N ALA A 585 -28.94 5.60 5.37
CA ALA A 585 -29.27 4.75 6.52
C ALA A 585 -28.60 3.40 6.39
N ALA A 586 -27.78 3.03 7.39
CA ALA A 586 -27.16 1.72 7.49
C ALA A 586 -28.14 0.70 8.07
N LEU A 587 -28.26 -0.47 7.43
CA LEU A 587 -29.10 -1.59 7.81
C LEU A 587 -28.26 -2.73 8.41
N ALA A 588 -28.91 -3.69 9.09
CA ALA A 588 -28.21 -4.71 9.85
C ALA A 588 -27.40 -5.74 9.05
N ASP A 589 -27.72 -5.90 7.78
CA ASP A 589 -27.21 -6.94 6.86
C ASP A 589 -26.19 -6.42 5.84
N PHE A 590 -25.39 -5.43 6.24
CA PHE A 590 -24.41 -4.75 5.36
C PHE A 590 -25.04 -4.10 4.14
N ARG A 591 -26.27 -3.61 4.29
CA ARG A 591 -27.00 -2.81 3.29
C ARG A 591 -27.12 -1.37 3.73
N THR A 592 -27.31 -0.48 2.76
CA THR A 592 -27.64 0.94 2.96
C THR A 592 -28.80 1.36 2.07
N THR A 593 -29.62 2.28 2.55
CA THR A 593 -30.62 2.98 1.73
C THR A 593 -30.27 4.46 1.64
N TRP A 594 -30.68 5.12 0.56
CA TRP A 594 -30.33 6.50 0.31
C TRP A 594 -31.58 7.31 -0.03
N THR A 595 -31.72 8.48 0.55
CA THR A 595 -32.81 9.41 0.30
C THR A 595 -32.25 10.78 -0.07
N LEU A 596 -32.68 11.31 -1.21
CA LEU A 596 -32.39 12.67 -1.65
C LEU A 596 -33.65 13.55 -1.46
N GLU A 597 -33.52 14.70 -0.79
CA GLU A 597 -34.61 15.60 -0.51
C GLU A 597 -34.27 17.04 -0.91
N VAL A 598 -35.24 17.73 -1.54
CA VAL A 598 -35.18 19.17 -1.86
C VAL A 598 -36.57 19.76 -1.66
N ASP A 599 -36.70 20.81 -0.82
CA ASP A 599 -37.95 21.54 -0.58
C ASP A 599 -39.18 20.65 -0.26
N GLY A 600 -38.96 19.54 0.48
CA GLY A 600 -40.01 18.61 0.87
C GLY A 600 -40.39 17.58 -0.21
N SER A 601 -39.75 17.59 -1.36
CA SER A 601 -39.83 16.53 -2.36
C SER A 601 -38.70 15.57 -2.16
N SER A 602 -38.91 14.25 -2.17
CA SER A 602 -37.89 13.25 -1.97
C SER A 602 -37.90 12.17 -3.07
N ALA A 603 -36.75 11.54 -3.25
CA ALA A 603 -36.56 10.38 -4.08
C ALA A 603 -35.54 9.44 -3.42
N GLU A 604 -35.67 8.14 -3.66
CA GLU A 604 -34.91 7.12 -2.95
C GLU A 604 -34.11 6.25 -3.93
N ILE A 605 -32.95 5.78 -3.48
CA ILE A 605 -32.27 4.60 -3.99
C ILE A 605 -32.54 3.49 -2.97
N PRO A 606 -33.09 2.33 -3.44
CA PRO A 606 -33.37 1.20 -2.57
C PRO A 606 -32.08 0.61 -1.95
N GLU A 607 -32.21 -0.52 -1.25
CA GLU A 607 -31.10 -1.18 -0.63
C GLU A 607 -29.98 -1.53 -1.61
N VAL A 608 -28.77 -1.05 -1.28
CA VAL A 608 -27.51 -1.34 -1.96
C VAL A 608 -26.51 -1.87 -0.94
N TRP A 609 -25.48 -2.59 -1.35
CA TRP A 609 -24.43 -3.03 -0.45
C TRP A 609 -23.68 -1.85 0.16
N ALA A 610 -23.37 -1.96 1.45
CA ALA A 610 -22.58 -0.95 2.13
C ALA A 610 -21.17 -0.89 1.53
N LEU A 611 -20.65 0.32 1.40
CA LEU A 611 -19.27 0.53 0.98
C LEU A 611 -18.33 0.19 2.15
N LEU A 612 -17.57 -0.88 1.99
CA LEU A 612 -16.68 -1.43 3.00
C LEU A 612 -15.22 -1.34 2.56
N GLY A 613 -14.37 -1.31 3.56
CA GLY A 613 -12.94 -1.40 3.35
C GLY A 613 -12.33 -0.22 2.64
N MET A 614 -11.89 -0.39 1.41
CA MET A 614 -11.25 0.66 0.61
C MET A 614 -12.25 1.52 -0.19
N ALA A 615 -13.50 1.14 -0.24
CA ALA A 615 -14.55 1.98 -0.82
C ALA A 615 -15.24 2.81 0.28
N PRO A 616 -15.37 4.13 0.11
CA PRO A 616 -14.81 4.98 -0.95
C PRO A 616 -13.28 5.09 -0.86
N PHE A 617 -12.58 4.89 -1.97
CA PHE A 617 -11.11 4.99 -2.01
C PHE A 617 -10.61 6.43 -2.05
N SER A 618 -11.31 7.32 -2.78
CA SER A 618 -11.04 8.75 -2.80
C SER A 618 -11.84 9.49 -1.71
N GLY A 619 -11.28 10.58 -1.19
CA GLY A 619 -11.92 11.40 -0.16
C GLY A 619 -13.05 12.30 -0.66
N ILE A 620 -13.58 13.18 0.23
CA ILE A 620 -14.69 14.08 -0.07
C ILE A 620 -14.19 15.31 -0.81
N ASP A 621 -14.80 15.61 -1.95
CA ASP A 621 -14.66 16.86 -2.71
C ASP A 621 -15.93 17.69 -2.63
N VAL A 622 -15.77 19.00 -2.41
CA VAL A 622 -16.85 19.97 -2.34
C VAL A 622 -16.79 20.90 -3.55
N ARG A 623 -17.91 21.05 -4.25
CA ARG A 623 -18.06 21.91 -5.43
C ARG A 623 -17.30 21.41 -6.67
N VAL A 624 -16.69 20.24 -6.63
CA VAL A 624 -15.86 19.74 -7.71
C VAL A 624 -15.68 18.23 -7.52
N ASN A 625 -15.29 17.51 -8.56
CA ASN A 625 -14.86 16.13 -8.49
C ASN A 625 -13.42 16.03 -9.03
N ARG A 626 -12.42 16.27 -8.18
CA ARG A 626 -10.99 16.35 -8.53
C ARG A 626 -10.27 15.02 -8.57
N GLY A 627 -10.81 14.04 -7.84
CA GLY A 627 -10.22 12.70 -7.75
C GLY A 627 -10.65 11.77 -8.87
N GLY A 628 -10.52 10.45 -8.61
CA GLY A 628 -11.16 9.46 -9.44
C GLY A 628 -12.66 9.73 -9.52
N PRO A 629 -13.27 9.67 -10.72
CA PRO A 629 -14.68 10.00 -10.84
C PRO A 629 -15.57 8.88 -10.29
N VAL A 630 -16.63 9.25 -9.58
CA VAL A 630 -17.69 8.29 -9.17
C VAL A 630 -18.44 7.79 -10.39
N ILE A 631 -18.73 8.69 -11.36
CA ILE A 631 -19.36 8.38 -12.65
C ILE A 631 -18.39 8.71 -13.78
N TRP A 632 -17.90 7.69 -14.47
CA TRP A 632 -16.90 7.86 -15.52
C TRP A 632 -17.42 8.67 -16.71
N ASP A 633 -18.63 8.40 -17.16
CA ASP A 633 -19.20 9.06 -18.34
C ASP A 633 -19.39 10.57 -18.11
N ASN A 634 -19.76 10.98 -16.90
CA ASN A 634 -19.84 12.38 -16.52
C ASN A 634 -18.45 13.05 -16.52
N TYR A 635 -17.43 12.33 -16.06
CA TYR A 635 -16.06 12.84 -16.08
C TYR A 635 -15.55 13.04 -17.52
N VAL A 636 -15.81 12.09 -18.41
CA VAL A 636 -15.44 12.23 -19.83
C VAL A 636 -16.15 13.42 -20.48
N ALA A 637 -17.41 13.65 -20.11
CA ALA A 637 -18.21 14.74 -20.68
C ALA A 637 -17.83 16.13 -20.12
N HIS A 638 -17.43 16.22 -18.85
CA HIS A 638 -17.36 17.49 -18.11
C HIS A 638 -16.05 17.74 -17.34
N GLY A 639 -15.09 16.79 -17.36
CA GLY A 639 -13.87 16.87 -16.54
C GLY A 639 -14.19 16.86 -15.04
N SER A 640 -13.50 17.68 -14.26
CA SER A 640 -13.74 17.81 -12.80
C SER A 640 -15.10 18.43 -12.45
N TRP A 641 -15.82 18.94 -13.41
CA TRP A 641 -17.19 19.40 -13.36
C TRP A 641 -17.51 20.32 -12.19
N ARG A 642 -16.74 21.41 -12.08
CA ARG A 642 -16.81 22.36 -10.99
C ARG A 642 -18.12 23.14 -11.00
N TYR A 643 -18.81 23.22 -9.85
CA TYR A 643 -20.02 24.02 -9.69
C TYR A 643 -19.77 25.52 -9.98
N SER A 644 -20.44 26.04 -10.99
CA SER A 644 -20.31 27.43 -11.45
C SER A 644 -21.14 28.42 -10.63
N GLY A 645 -22.20 27.93 -9.95
CA GLY A 645 -23.08 28.71 -9.09
C GLY A 645 -22.48 28.99 -7.70
N THR A 646 -23.35 29.40 -6.77
CA THR A 646 -22.94 29.68 -5.39
C THR A 646 -23.31 28.51 -4.48
N LEU A 647 -22.30 27.76 -4.08
CA LEU A 647 -22.40 26.82 -2.97
C LEU A 647 -22.04 27.56 -1.69
N HIS A 648 -22.85 27.47 -0.66
CA HIS A 648 -22.63 28.20 0.62
C HIS A 648 -21.92 27.27 1.62
N SER A 649 -22.38 26.05 1.77
CA SER A 649 -21.76 25.06 2.66
C SER A 649 -22.23 23.64 2.33
N VAL A 650 -21.43 22.66 2.72
CA VAL A 650 -21.78 21.25 2.79
C VAL A 650 -21.51 20.77 4.22
N ARG A 651 -22.54 20.35 4.93
CA ARG A 651 -22.45 19.90 6.31
C ARG A 651 -22.70 18.40 6.39
N TYR A 652 -21.75 17.67 6.90
CA TYR A 652 -21.86 16.27 7.23
C TYR A 652 -22.29 16.10 8.69
N GLU A 653 -23.31 15.30 8.90
CA GLU A 653 -23.85 14.95 10.21
C GLU A 653 -23.73 13.42 10.40
N PRO A 654 -22.65 12.94 11.05
CA PRO A 654 -22.48 11.52 11.34
C PRO A 654 -23.59 11.03 12.28
N GLY A 655 -24.31 10.00 11.89
CA GLY A 655 -25.36 9.36 12.67
C GLY A 655 -24.87 8.18 13.51
N GLU A 656 -25.80 7.30 13.85
CA GLU A 656 -25.51 6.07 14.61
C GLU A 656 -24.60 5.12 13.81
N ARG A 657 -23.78 4.36 14.53
CA ARG A 657 -23.00 3.29 13.90
C ARG A 657 -23.93 2.23 13.31
N ALA A 658 -23.49 1.64 12.21
CA ALA A 658 -24.20 0.55 11.58
C ALA A 658 -24.36 -0.64 12.56
N PRO A 659 -25.52 -1.27 12.60
CA PRO A 659 -25.76 -2.40 13.48
C PRO A 659 -25.18 -3.73 12.93
N TYR A 660 -23.93 -3.67 12.45
CA TYR A 660 -23.25 -4.85 11.88
C TYR A 660 -22.70 -5.75 12.98
N SER A 661 -22.57 -7.07 12.70
CA SER A 661 -21.98 -8.03 13.61
C SER A 661 -20.52 -7.64 13.94
N PRO A 662 -20.17 -7.48 15.23
CA PRO A 662 -18.79 -7.20 15.63
C PRO A 662 -17.81 -8.29 15.20
N GLU A 663 -18.27 -9.55 15.13
CA GLU A 663 -17.46 -10.68 14.72
C GLU A 663 -17.09 -10.58 13.25
N VAL A 664 -18.07 -10.27 12.38
CA VAL A 664 -17.83 -10.06 10.94
C VAL A 664 -16.91 -8.85 10.71
N LEU A 665 -17.12 -7.76 11.47
CA LEU A 665 -16.25 -6.58 11.37
C LEU A 665 -14.80 -6.91 11.78
N ALA A 666 -14.59 -7.77 12.77
CA ALA A 666 -13.27 -8.21 13.17
C ALA A 666 -12.59 -9.07 12.07
N GLU A 667 -13.35 -9.95 11.42
CA GLU A 667 -12.85 -10.73 10.28
C GLU A 667 -12.44 -9.82 9.10
N ILE A 668 -13.28 -8.84 8.76
CA ILE A 668 -12.99 -7.84 7.74
C ILE A 668 -11.74 -7.01 8.10
N ALA A 669 -11.58 -6.64 9.35
CA ALA A 669 -10.42 -5.88 9.82
C ALA A 669 -9.13 -6.68 9.75
N ARG A 670 -9.17 -7.96 10.15
CA ARG A 670 -8.05 -8.88 10.06
C ARG A 670 -7.57 -9.04 8.62
N ASP A 671 -8.48 -9.38 7.70
CA ASP A 671 -8.13 -9.53 6.28
C ASP A 671 -7.59 -8.22 5.69
N SER A 672 -8.08 -7.07 6.20
CA SER A 672 -7.55 -5.77 5.82
C SER A 672 -6.10 -5.58 6.28
N ALA A 673 -5.78 -5.95 7.52
CA ALA A 673 -4.42 -5.84 8.04
C ALA A 673 -3.45 -6.72 7.23
N GLU A 674 -3.82 -7.96 6.93
CA GLU A 674 -2.99 -8.87 6.13
C GLU A 674 -2.66 -8.32 4.73
N VAL A 675 -3.59 -7.62 4.11
CA VAL A 675 -3.40 -7.03 2.77
C VAL A 675 -2.61 -5.73 2.83
N PHE A 676 -2.81 -4.90 3.86
CA PHE A 676 -2.29 -3.53 3.88
C PHE A 676 -0.98 -3.36 4.65
N ASP A 677 -0.71 -4.21 5.62
CA ASP A 677 0.56 -4.22 6.33
C ASP A 677 1.62 -5.00 5.58
#